data_8a92b2bad124ca3c0d02c8c083539976
#
_entry.id   8a92b2bad124ca3c0d02c8c083539976
#
_cell.length_a   1.000
_cell.length_b   1.000
_cell.length_c   1.000
_cell.angle_alpha   90.00
_cell.angle_beta   90.00
_cell.angle_gamma   90.00
#
_symmetry.space_group_name_H-M   'P 1'
#
loop_
_entity.id
_entity.type
_entity.pdbx_description
1 polymer ?
#
loop_
_entity_poly.entity_id
_entity_poly.type
_entity_poly.pdbx_seq_one_letter_code
_entity_poly.pdbx_strand_id
1 'polypeptide(L)'
;MVLQAQNVPSLAAGVNCSFEDYTETEGHIMGGRIYCLSPSAREIAPITRNQGDKRVVKLYLKSKETGKKFASVDFVFYNCSVHQSCLSCVNGSFPCHWCKYRHMCTHNANDCSFQEGRVNMSEECPQILPSTQIYIPVGVMKPITLLARNLPQPQSGQRNYECIFYIQGKEYSVTALRFNSTSIQCQKTMYDYEGNDISDLPVDLSVVWNGDFVIDNPYNIQAHLYKCYAMRDSCGMCLKADPRFDCGWCVQEKKCSLRQECAPPESIWMHPSAGNSRCAHPKINKLLPETGPRQGGTRLTITGENLGLQFRDIMTGVRLGKVPCVPIEEEYVSAERIVCLLNDATGYRVQEAQVEVCVRDCLADYRALSPRAFTFVTPYFTRVQPAQGPLSGGTRITIEGNHLNAGSSVAVNIGRHPCHFKKRSSKEIVCVTPAGVIAGSTPVMVDIDSAELRNPEVKFNYTEDPTVLKIDPDWSIASGGTLLTISGTNLATIKEPKIRAKYGSAESFHNCTVFNNSVMVCLAPSVADSDRGFAETGSGPDEIGFYMDNVHALVVVNESFSYYPDPIFEPLSPTGILELKPTSPLILKGRNLIPAAPGNSRLNYTVFIGETPCVLTLSETQLLCEWPNLTGQHKVTIRAGGFEYSPGTLQIYSDSLLTLPAIIGIGGGGGLLLLVIIAVLIAYKRKSRDADRTLKRLQLQMDNLESRVALECKEAFAELQTDIHELTQELDGAGIPFLDYRTYAMRVLFPGIEDHPVLKEMEVQANVEKALTLFGQLLTKKHFLLTFIRTLEAQRSFSMRDRGNVASLIMTALQGEMEYATGVLKQLLSDLIDKNLESKNHPKLLLRRTESVAEKMLTNWFTFLLYKFLK
;
A
#
# COMPACT_ATOMS: atom_id res chain seq x y z
N MET A 1 -44.40 17.47 -33.16
CA MET A 1 -43.06 18.06 -33.20
C MET A 1 -42.93 18.93 -34.43
N VAL A 2 -42.33 20.08 -34.28
CA VAL A 2 -42.11 21.05 -35.40
C VAL A 2 -40.61 21.27 -35.58
N LEU A 3 -40.12 21.03 -36.78
CA LEU A 3 -38.72 21.24 -37.15
C LEU A 3 -38.64 22.43 -38.08
N GLN A 4 -37.65 23.29 -37.79
CA GLN A 4 -37.30 24.37 -38.69
C GLN A 4 -36.01 24.01 -39.42
N ALA A 5 -36.08 23.87 -40.73
CA ALA A 5 -34.95 23.49 -41.54
C ALA A 5 -34.70 24.56 -42.63
N GLN A 6 -33.43 24.84 -42.93
CA GLN A 6 -33.03 25.73 -43.99
C GLN A 6 -32.61 24.91 -45.23
N ASN A 7 -32.82 25.47 -46.39
CA ASN A 7 -32.41 24.86 -47.67
C ASN A 7 -32.97 23.44 -47.90
N VAL A 8 -34.23 23.22 -47.49
CA VAL A 8 -34.89 21.95 -47.74
C VAL A 8 -35.08 21.77 -49.25
N PRO A 9 -34.62 20.62 -49.81
CA PRO A 9 -34.83 20.37 -51.23
C PRO A 9 -36.34 20.29 -51.58
N SER A 10 -36.67 20.62 -52.81
CA SER A 10 -38.05 20.48 -53.31
C SER A 10 -38.33 18.98 -53.48
N LEU A 11 -39.16 18.40 -52.61
CA LEU A 11 -39.48 16.97 -52.59
C LEU A 11 -40.98 16.78 -52.92
N ALA A 12 -41.26 16.31 -54.17
CA ALA A 12 -42.61 16.10 -54.67
C ALA A 12 -43.36 15.01 -53.90
N ALA A 13 -42.65 13.96 -53.50
CA ALA A 13 -43.21 12.82 -52.77
C ALA A 13 -43.28 13.06 -51.24
N GLY A 14 -42.63 14.14 -50.73
CA GLY A 14 -42.63 14.46 -49.32
C GLY A 14 -41.45 13.94 -48.56
N VAL A 15 -41.53 14.05 -47.24
CA VAL A 15 -40.43 13.74 -46.30
C VAL A 15 -40.87 12.70 -45.29
N ASN A 16 -39.99 11.80 -44.89
CA ASN A 16 -40.12 10.94 -43.74
C ASN A 16 -39.19 11.40 -42.60
N CYS A 17 -39.73 11.32 -41.40
CA CYS A 17 -38.97 11.53 -40.18
C CYS A 17 -38.58 10.19 -39.59
N SER A 18 -37.32 9.85 -39.59
CA SER A 18 -36.76 8.59 -39.11
C SER A 18 -36.03 8.79 -37.78
N PHE A 19 -36.47 8.14 -36.75
CA PHE A 19 -35.86 8.18 -35.43
C PHE A 19 -34.93 6.97 -35.29
N GLU A 20 -33.68 7.13 -35.75
CA GLU A 20 -32.72 6.03 -35.87
C GLU A 20 -33.35 4.80 -36.52
N ASP A 21 -33.25 3.67 -35.86
CA ASP A 21 -33.84 2.39 -36.32
C ASP A 21 -35.13 2.02 -35.56
N TYR A 22 -35.67 2.95 -34.74
CA TYR A 22 -36.86 2.66 -33.94
C TYR A 22 -38.16 2.78 -34.74
N THR A 23 -38.40 3.95 -35.32
CA THR A 23 -39.62 4.23 -36.11
C THR A 23 -39.38 5.24 -37.21
N GLU A 24 -40.18 5.16 -38.23
CA GLU A 24 -40.23 6.12 -39.33
C GLU A 24 -41.66 6.61 -39.48
N THR A 25 -41.87 7.94 -39.44
CA THR A 25 -43.15 8.58 -39.52
C THR A 25 -43.20 9.55 -40.68
N GLU A 26 -44.39 9.78 -41.25
CA GLU A 26 -44.54 10.75 -42.33
C GLU A 26 -44.40 12.16 -41.81
N GLY A 27 -43.57 12.97 -42.51
CA GLY A 27 -43.41 14.40 -42.22
C GLY A 27 -44.26 15.26 -43.17
N HIS A 28 -44.91 16.30 -42.63
CA HIS A 28 -45.71 17.27 -43.40
C HIS A 28 -45.00 18.60 -43.43
N ILE A 29 -44.75 19.11 -44.64
CA ILE A 29 -44.11 20.41 -44.89
C ILE A 29 -45.20 21.47 -45.04
N MET A 30 -45.21 22.45 -44.13
CA MET A 30 -46.14 23.58 -44.15
C MET A 30 -45.39 24.87 -43.80
N GLY A 31 -45.35 25.82 -44.70
CA GLY A 31 -44.83 27.16 -44.45
C GLY A 31 -43.36 27.21 -44.06
N GLY A 32 -42.50 26.32 -44.64
CA GLY A 32 -41.07 26.23 -44.33
C GLY A 32 -40.76 25.49 -43.01
N ARG A 33 -41.77 24.90 -42.39
CA ARG A 33 -41.65 24.05 -41.19
C ARG A 33 -42.06 22.61 -41.55
N ILE A 34 -41.37 21.65 -40.89
CA ILE A 34 -41.65 20.23 -41.08
C ILE A 34 -42.30 19.72 -39.79
N TYR A 35 -43.45 19.15 -39.93
CA TYR A 35 -44.22 18.58 -38.84
C TYR A 35 -44.04 17.04 -38.85
N CYS A 36 -43.43 16.49 -37.82
CA CYS A 36 -43.26 15.07 -37.63
C CYS A 36 -44.02 14.62 -36.39
N LEU A 37 -44.60 13.41 -36.43
CA LEU A 37 -45.13 12.76 -35.28
C LEU A 37 -43.99 12.06 -34.55
N SER A 38 -43.78 12.36 -33.28
CA SER A 38 -42.75 11.66 -32.49
C SER A 38 -43.25 10.25 -32.14
N PRO A 39 -42.36 9.25 -32.11
CA PRO A 39 -42.76 7.94 -31.62
C PRO A 39 -43.19 8.00 -30.16
N SER A 40 -44.00 7.04 -29.75
CA SER A 40 -44.31 6.90 -28.33
C SER A 40 -43.11 6.43 -27.54
N ALA A 41 -43.02 6.76 -26.27
CA ALA A 41 -41.93 6.31 -25.43
C ALA A 41 -41.84 4.77 -25.31
N ARG A 42 -42.91 4.06 -25.68
CA ARG A 42 -42.95 2.59 -25.71
C ARG A 42 -42.26 1.96 -26.92
N GLU A 43 -42.04 2.75 -27.97
CA GLU A 43 -41.44 2.31 -29.22
C GLU A 43 -39.93 2.42 -29.21
N ILE A 44 -39.37 3.08 -28.22
CA ILE A 44 -37.94 3.19 -27.98
C ILE A 44 -37.49 2.27 -26.82
N ALA A 45 -36.21 1.94 -26.75
CA ALA A 45 -35.69 1.19 -25.63
C ALA A 45 -35.92 1.94 -24.31
N PRO A 46 -36.36 1.28 -23.23
CA PRO A 46 -36.74 1.96 -21.98
C PRO A 46 -35.53 2.70 -21.40
N ILE A 47 -35.78 3.90 -20.89
CA ILE A 47 -34.80 4.68 -20.15
C ILE A 47 -34.80 4.17 -18.72
N THR A 48 -33.71 3.52 -18.32
CA THR A 48 -33.54 2.97 -16.97
C THR A 48 -32.70 3.91 -16.11
N ARG A 49 -32.86 3.78 -14.79
CA ARG A 49 -32.12 4.58 -13.79
C ARG A 49 -30.61 4.58 -14.00
N ASN A 50 -30.05 3.46 -14.42
CA ASN A 50 -28.60 3.31 -14.63
C ASN A 50 -28.08 4.03 -15.87
N GLN A 51 -28.95 4.47 -16.76
CA GLN A 51 -28.62 5.13 -18.03
C GLN A 51 -28.83 6.64 -18.00
N GLY A 52 -29.24 7.18 -16.85
CA GLY A 52 -29.64 8.59 -16.70
C GLY A 52 -31.12 8.80 -16.95
N ASP A 53 -31.54 10.06 -17.06
CA ASP A 53 -32.95 10.47 -17.23
C ASP A 53 -33.34 10.73 -18.68
N LYS A 54 -32.41 10.65 -19.59
CA LYS A 54 -32.62 10.96 -21.01
C LYS A 54 -31.98 9.93 -21.95
N ARG A 55 -32.52 9.90 -23.15
CA ARG A 55 -31.95 9.20 -24.28
C ARG A 55 -31.97 10.11 -25.50
N VAL A 56 -30.82 10.31 -26.08
CA VAL A 56 -30.68 11.07 -27.33
C VAL A 56 -30.82 10.11 -28.50
N VAL A 57 -31.76 10.39 -29.39
CA VAL A 57 -32.01 9.64 -30.61
C VAL A 57 -31.80 10.56 -31.80
N LYS A 58 -31.07 10.11 -32.78
CA LYS A 58 -30.88 10.88 -34.01
C LYS A 58 -32.17 10.86 -34.83
N LEU A 59 -32.74 12.04 -35.07
CA LEU A 59 -33.83 12.22 -35.97
C LEU A 59 -33.27 12.58 -37.32
N TYR A 60 -33.55 11.76 -38.32
CA TYR A 60 -33.17 11.99 -39.71
C TYR A 60 -34.39 12.39 -40.53
N LEU A 61 -34.20 13.37 -41.36
CA LEU A 61 -35.12 13.70 -42.45
C LEU A 61 -34.71 12.91 -43.68
N LYS A 62 -35.61 12.06 -44.19
CA LYS A 62 -35.40 11.25 -45.39
C LYS A 62 -36.32 11.73 -46.49
N SER A 63 -35.79 11.79 -47.73
CA SER A 63 -36.61 11.98 -48.92
C SER A 63 -37.41 10.72 -49.19
N LYS A 64 -38.71 10.87 -49.38
CA LYS A 64 -39.57 9.77 -49.81
C LYS A 64 -39.24 9.26 -51.22
N GLU A 65 -38.65 10.10 -52.04
CA GLU A 65 -38.30 9.77 -53.43
C GLU A 65 -37.05 8.87 -53.48
N THR A 66 -36.05 9.21 -52.70
CA THR A 66 -34.69 8.60 -52.80
C THR A 66 -34.34 7.72 -51.59
N GLY A 67 -35.10 7.79 -50.53
CA GLY A 67 -34.81 7.15 -49.27
C GLY A 67 -33.54 7.67 -48.56
N LYS A 68 -32.88 8.70 -49.12
CA LYS A 68 -31.66 9.26 -48.58
C LYS A 68 -31.94 10.23 -47.44
N LYS A 69 -31.10 10.13 -46.39
CA LYS A 69 -31.07 11.07 -45.27
C LYS A 69 -30.38 12.35 -45.72
N PHE A 70 -31.01 13.50 -45.55
CA PHE A 70 -30.44 14.78 -45.94
C PHE A 70 -30.25 15.78 -44.78
N ALA A 71 -30.87 15.53 -43.66
CA ALA A 71 -30.68 16.33 -42.46
C ALA A 71 -30.78 15.44 -41.21
N SER A 72 -30.13 15.85 -40.13
CA SER A 72 -30.25 15.16 -38.83
C SER A 72 -30.22 16.19 -37.71
N VAL A 73 -30.94 15.86 -36.65
CA VAL A 73 -30.97 16.61 -35.40
C VAL A 73 -31.13 15.64 -34.23
N ASP A 74 -30.58 16.03 -33.11
CA ASP A 74 -30.75 15.24 -31.88
C ASP A 74 -32.16 15.46 -31.30
N PHE A 75 -32.85 14.35 -31.06
CA PHE A 75 -34.15 14.34 -30.38
C PHE A 75 -34.01 13.64 -29.05
N VAL A 76 -34.44 14.29 -28.00
CA VAL A 76 -34.23 13.82 -26.64
C VAL A 76 -35.54 13.28 -26.06
N PHE A 77 -35.51 11.99 -25.71
CA PHE A 77 -36.51 11.37 -24.84
C PHE A 77 -36.05 11.46 -23.39
N TYR A 78 -36.92 11.72 -22.51
CA TYR A 78 -36.65 11.74 -21.08
C TYR A 78 -37.70 10.96 -20.30
N ASN A 79 -37.28 10.47 -19.15
CA ASN A 79 -38.12 9.73 -18.23
C ASN A 79 -37.99 10.33 -16.83
N CYS A 80 -39.07 11.03 -16.41
CA CYS A 80 -39.13 11.62 -15.07
C CYS A 80 -39.12 10.57 -13.96
N SER A 81 -39.64 9.38 -14.21
CA SER A 81 -39.77 8.34 -13.18
C SER A 81 -38.45 7.76 -12.68
N VAL A 82 -37.36 8.05 -13.35
CA VAL A 82 -36.02 7.66 -12.87
C VAL A 82 -35.58 8.46 -11.65
N HIS A 83 -36.11 9.64 -11.46
CA HIS A 83 -35.84 10.47 -10.30
C HIS A 83 -36.64 9.96 -9.07
N GLN A 84 -35.94 9.64 -8.01
CA GLN A 84 -36.53 9.07 -6.80
C GLN A 84 -36.64 10.08 -5.64
N SER A 85 -36.14 11.26 -5.82
CA SER A 85 -36.26 12.34 -4.83
C SER A 85 -36.89 13.56 -5.46
N CYS A 86 -37.55 14.35 -4.62
CA CYS A 86 -38.20 15.58 -5.07
C CYS A 86 -37.19 16.55 -5.69
N LEU A 87 -36.10 16.78 -5.03
CA LEU A 87 -35.05 17.70 -5.52
C LEU A 87 -34.43 17.24 -6.83
N SER A 88 -34.15 15.95 -7.01
CA SER A 88 -33.65 15.45 -8.28
C SER A 88 -34.69 15.58 -9.40
N CYS A 89 -35.97 15.43 -9.08
CA CYS A 89 -37.08 15.55 -10.02
C CYS A 89 -37.24 17.01 -10.52
N VAL A 90 -37.32 17.97 -9.61
CA VAL A 90 -37.62 19.36 -9.95
C VAL A 90 -36.39 20.14 -10.44
N ASN A 91 -35.19 19.76 -10.04
CA ASN A 91 -33.94 20.37 -10.50
C ASN A 91 -33.40 19.74 -11.78
N GLY A 92 -34.05 18.72 -12.31
CA GLY A 92 -33.67 18.11 -13.59
C GLY A 92 -33.81 19.07 -14.77
N SER A 93 -33.18 18.73 -15.86
CA SER A 93 -33.19 19.53 -17.10
C SER A 93 -34.52 19.51 -17.83
N PHE A 94 -35.47 18.68 -17.39
CA PHE A 94 -36.75 18.46 -18.06
C PHE A 94 -37.90 18.90 -17.17
N PRO A 95 -39.08 19.24 -17.75
CA PRO A 95 -40.25 19.71 -17.01
C PRO A 95 -40.93 18.55 -16.27
N CYS A 96 -40.34 18.11 -15.20
CA CYS A 96 -40.86 17.08 -14.34
C CYS A 96 -41.52 17.68 -13.09
N HIS A 97 -42.54 17.00 -12.61
CA HIS A 97 -43.28 17.38 -11.41
C HIS A 97 -43.19 16.27 -10.37
N TRP A 98 -43.05 16.66 -9.11
CA TRP A 98 -43.02 15.72 -8.01
C TRP A 98 -44.40 15.61 -7.34
N CYS A 99 -44.89 14.39 -7.23
CA CYS A 99 -46.12 14.11 -6.48
C CYS A 99 -45.78 13.75 -5.04
N LYS A 100 -46.02 14.68 -4.13
CA LYS A 100 -45.66 14.58 -2.70
C LYS A 100 -46.28 13.36 -2.02
N TYR A 101 -47.55 13.08 -2.28
CA TYR A 101 -48.31 12.01 -1.60
C TYR A 101 -48.13 10.64 -2.25
N ARG A 102 -47.70 10.58 -3.51
CA ARG A 102 -47.41 9.35 -4.23
C ARG A 102 -45.92 9.06 -4.29
N HIS A 103 -45.08 9.99 -3.89
CA HIS A 103 -43.60 9.88 -3.90
C HIS A 103 -43.06 9.45 -5.27
N MET A 104 -43.47 10.15 -6.30
CA MET A 104 -43.07 9.83 -7.67
C MET A 104 -42.83 11.11 -8.48
N CYS A 105 -41.89 11.02 -9.41
CA CYS A 105 -41.62 12.05 -10.40
C CYS A 105 -42.39 11.74 -11.70
N THR A 106 -43.10 12.70 -12.22
CA THR A 106 -43.93 12.53 -13.41
C THR A 106 -43.84 13.75 -14.34
N HIS A 107 -44.05 13.54 -15.62
CA HIS A 107 -44.18 14.60 -16.61
C HIS A 107 -45.58 15.19 -16.66
N ASN A 108 -46.60 14.49 -16.15
CA ASN A 108 -47.97 14.89 -16.16
C ASN A 108 -48.41 15.25 -14.74
N ALA A 109 -48.65 16.53 -14.52
CA ALA A 109 -49.10 17.03 -13.24
C ALA A 109 -50.46 16.42 -12.74
N ASN A 110 -51.29 15.90 -13.63
CA ASN A 110 -52.56 15.24 -13.28
C ASN A 110 -52.36 13.84 -12.65
N ASP A 111 -51.18 13.26 -12.74
CA ASP A 111 -50.87 12.00 -12.06
C ASP A 111 -50.79 12.18 -10.54
N CYS A 112 -50.60 13.39 -10.04
CA CYS A 112 -50.65 13.68 -8.63
C CYS A 112 -52.11 13.68 -8.13
N SER A 113 -52.39 12.98 -7.05
CA SER A 113 -53.75 12.76 -6.53
C SER A 113 -54.44 14.05 -6.12
N PHE A 114 -53.70 15.05 -5.65
CA PHE A 114 -54.23 16.34 -5.21
C PHE A 114 -53.42 17.49 -5.79
N GLN A 115 -54.06 18.59 -6.09
CA GLN A 115 -53.40 19.79 -6.60
C GLN A 115 -52.35 20.31 -5.59
N GLU A 116 -52.63 20.24 -4.31
CA GLU A 116 -51.71 20.63 -3.23
C GLU A 116 -50.50 19.69 -3.11
N GLY A 117 -50.57 18.50 -3.66
CA GLY A 117 -49.50 17.52 -3.69
C GLY A 117 -48.50 17.70 -4.84
N ARG A 118 -48.69 18.67 -5.74
CA ARG A 118 -47.83 18.92 -6.89
C ARG A 118 -46.69 19.84 -6.51
N VAL A 119 -45.49 19.44 -6.81
CA VAL A 119 -44.27 20.22 -6.57
C VAL A 119 -43.53 20.40 -7.90
N ASN A 120 -43.24 21.64 -8.27
CA ASN A 120 -42.50 21.98 -9.47
C ASN A 120 -41.30 22.90 -9.20
N MET A 121 -41.13 23.35 -7.98
CA MET A 121 -39.99 24.15 -7.54
C MET A 121 -39.26 23.50 -6.35
N SER A 122 -37.95 23.63 -6.30
CA SER A 122 -37.14 23.03 -5.24
C SER A 122 -37.49 23.51 -3.82
N GLU A 123 -37.98 24.74 -3.72
CA GLU A 123 -38.39 25.34 -2.45
C GLU A 123 -39.65 24.70 -1.84
N GLU A 124 -40.45 24.10 -2.68
CA GLU A 124 -41.70 23.41 -2.28
C GLU A 124 -41.48 21.93 -1.96
N CYS A 125 -40.26 21.39 -2.21
CA CYS A 125 -39.93 20.01 -1.90
C CYS A 125 -39.91 19.74 -0.40
N PRO A 126 -40.48 18.61 0.03
CA PRO A 126 -40.26 18.11 1.38
C PRO A 126 -38.77 17.82 1.57
N GLN A 127 -38.15 18.48 2.52
CA GLN A 127 -36.73 18.33 2.76
C GLN A 127 -36.33 18.61 4.21
N ILE A 128 -35.26 18.01 4.63
CA ILE A 128 -34.64 18.28 5.93
C ILE A 128 -33.77 19.53 5.79
N LEU A 129 -33.96 20.48 6.71
CA LEU A 129 -33.15 21.70 6.74
C LEU A 129 -31.89 21.53 7.60
N PRO A 130 -30.87 22.36 7.37
CA PRO A 130 -29.70 22.37 8.25
C PRO A 130 -30.17 22.73 9.67
N SER A 131 -29.79 21.93 10.62
CA SER A 131 -29.97 22.16 12.05
C SER A 131 -28.65 22.16 12.78
N THR A 132 -28.66 22.51 14.05
CA THR A 132 -27.50 22.27 14.91
C THR A 132 -27.13 20.78 14.87
N GLN A 133 -25.86 20.49 14.89
CA GLN A 133 -25.36 19.11 14.91
C GLN A 133 -26.03 18.32 16.04
N ILE A 134 -26.39 17.09 15.74
CA ILE A 134 -27.10 16.21 16.67
C ILE A 134 -26.11 15.30 17.35
N TYR A 135 -25.92 15.45 18.65
CA TYR A 135 -25.05 14.62 19.46
C TYR A 135 -25.87 13.78 20.42
N ILE A 136 -25.69 12.46 20.35
CA ILE A 136 -26.46 11.51 21.13
C ILE A 136 -25.50 10.60 21.88
N PRO A 137 -25.49 10.64 23.22
CA PRO A 137 -24.71 9.72 23.99
C PRO A 137 -25.29 8.29 23.90
N VAL A 138 -24.40 7.31 23.74
CA VAL A 138 -24.79 5.90 23.72
C VAL A 138 -25.42 5.49 25.06
N GLY A 139 -26.48 4.72 25.00
CA GLY A 139 -27.16 4.23 26.19
C GLY A 139 -28.11 5.20 26.87
N VAL A 140 -28.31 6.40 26.31
CA VAL A 140 -29.24 7.39 26.84
C VAL A 140 -30.45 7.54 25.91
N MET A 141 -31.63 7.50 26.48
CA MET A 141 -32.88 7.74 25.73
C MET A 141 -33.03 9.22 25.42
N LYS A 142 -32.82 9.59 24.18
CA LYS A 142 -32.93 10.98 23.72
C LYS A 142 -33.81 11.10 22.48
N PRO A 143 -34.77 12.03 22.46
CA PRO A 143 -35.52 12.37 21.25
C PRO A 143 -34.68 13.25 20.34
N ILE A 144 -34.84 13.12 19.03
CA ILE A 144 -34.18 13.95 18.04
C ILE A 144 -35.21 14.79 17.32
N THR A 145 -35.11 16.10 17.42
CA THR A 145 -35.96 17.02 16.70
C THR A 145 -35.23 17.54 15.46
N LEU A 146 -35.83 17.35 14.31
CA LEU A 146 -35.31 17.79 13.03
C LEU A 146 -36.13 18.95 12.49
N LEU A 147 -35.45 19.96 11.99
CA LEU A 147 -36.07 21.01 11.22
C LEU A 147 -36.22 20.53 9.77
N ALA A 148 -37.36 20.79 9.22
CA ALA A 148 -37.70 20.38 7.87
C ALA A 148 -38.55 21.46 7.19
N ARG A 149 -38.91 21.19 5.96
CA ARG A 149 -39.76 22.07 5.17
C ARG A 149 -40.75 21.21 4.38
N ASN A 150 -41.97 21.68 4.27
CA ASN A 150 -43.03 21.10 3.43
C ASN A 150 -43.32 19.62 3.69
N LEU A 151 -43.16 19.17 4.92
CA LEU A 151 -43.44 17.78 5.28
C LEU A 151 -44.92 17.45 5.03
N PRO A 152 -45.22 16.46 4.17
CA PRO A 152 -46.59 16.06 3.91
C PRO A 152 -47.21 15.41 5.14
N GLN A 153 -48.52 15.67 5.34
CA GLN A 153 -49.30 14.96 6.35
C GLN A 153 -49.82 13.65 5.75
N PRO A 154 -49.52 12.49 6.33
CA PRO A 154 -50.00 11.21 5.84
C PRO A 154 -51.49 11.20 5.68
N GLN A 155 -51.97 10.74 4.54
CA GLN A 155 -53.42 10.64 4.24
C GLN A 155 -54.00 9.35 4.83
N SER A 156 -55.29 9.20 4.79
CA SER A 156 -55.97 7.99 5.26
C SER A 156 -55.40 6.72 4.56
N GLY A 157 -54.95 5.75 5.35
CA GLY A 157 -54.33 4.52 4.87
C GLY A 157 -52.84 4.59 4.65
N GLN A 158 -52.22 5.75 4.80
CA GLN A 158 -50.75 5.90 4.73
C GLN A 158 -50.14 5.78 6.12
N ARG A 159 -48.94 5.22 6.17
CA ARG A 159 -48.17 5.07 7.42
C ARG A 159 -47.59 6.41 7.86
N ASN A 160 -47.41 6.56 9.16
CA ASN A 160 -46.72 7.71 9.74
C ASN A 160 -45.19 7.71 9.46
N TYR A 161 -44.57 8.76 9.92
CA TYR A 161 -43.14 8.97 9.78
C TYR A 161 -42.32 8.02 10.64
N GLU A 162 -41.13 7.66 10.13
CA GLU A 162 -40.11 6.94 10.83
C GLU A 162 -38.74 7.59 10.55
N CYS A 163 -37.86 7.60 11.54
CA CYS A 163 -36.47 7.96 11.38
C CYS A 163 -35.66 6.68 11.22
N ILE A 164 -34.86 6.62 10.17
CA ILE A 164 -33.98 5.46 9.89
C ILE A 164 -32.55 5.88 10.10
N PHE A 165 -31.85 5.16 10.96
CA PHE A 165 -30.45 5.37 11.25
C PHE A 165 -29.64 4.21 10.72
N TYR A 166 -28.58 4.50 9.98
CA TYR A 166 -27.66 3.50 9.46
C TYR A 166 -26.43 3.43 10.35
N ILE A 167 -26.47 2.57 11.36
CA ILE A 167 -25.40 2.41 12.32
C ILE A 167 -24.55 1.20 11.92
N GLN A 168 -23.31 1.43 11.51
CA GLN A 168 -22.36 0.36 11.11
C GLN A 168 -22.95 -0.62 10.08
N GLY A 169 -23.67 -0.10 9.11
CA GLY A 169 -24.28 -0.90 8.04
C GLY A 169 -25.61 -1.57 8.40
N LYS A 170 -26.08 -1.41 9.64
CA LYS A 170 -27.39 -1.88 10.08
C LYS A 170 -28.41 -0.74 10.08
N GLU A 171 -29.60 -1.06 9.68
CA GLU A 171 -30.72 -0.14 9.67
C GLU A 171 -31.50 -0.22 10.98
N TYR A 172 -31.70 0.94 11.62
CA TYR A 172 -32.51 1.06 12.82
C TYR A 172 -33.69 2.02 12.55
N SER A 173 -34.89 1.51 12.63
CA SER A 173 -36.11 2.31 12.46
C SER A 173 -36.64 2.76 13.81
N VAL A 174 -36.93 4.05 13.90
CA VAL A 174 -37.48 4.69 15.09
C VAL A 174 -38.75 5.46 14.70
N THR A 175 -39.82 5.24 15.40
CA THR A 175 -41.07 5.97 15.18
C THR A 175 -40.84 7.48 15.31
N ALA A 176 -41.38 8.25 14.37
CA ALA A 176 -41.26 9.70 14.38
C ALA A 176 -42.63 10.37 14.48
N LEU A 177 -42.67 11.49 15.16
CA LEU A 177 -43.87 12.31 15.30
C LEU A 177 -43.69 13.61 14.50
N ARG A 178 -44.56 13.82 13.51
CA ARG A 178 -44.61 15.07 12.78
C ARG A 178 -45.41 16.08 13.60
N PHE A 179 -44.77 17.14 14.08
CA PHE A 179 -45.50 18.22 14.78
C PHE A 179 -46.25 19.14 13.82
N ASN A 180 -45.60 19.52 12.73
CA ASN A 180 -46.13 20.34 11.66
C ASN A 180 -45.32 20.14 10.37
N SER A 181 -45.54 20.94 9.35
CA SER A 181 -44.81 20.88 8.08
C SER A 181 -43.33 21.25 8.18
N THR A 182 -42.89 21.80 9.31
CA THR A 182 -41.54 22.31 9.50
C THR A 182 -40.71 21.57 10.55
N SER A 183 -41.33 20.69 11.30
CA SER A 183 -40.61 19.94 12.36
C SER A 183 -41.12 18.52 12.54
N ILE A 184 -40.15 17.63 12.76
CA ILE A 184 -40.41 16.23 13.05
C ILE A 184 -39.49 15.79 14.19
N GLN A 185 -39.94 14.93 15.05
CA GLN A 185 -39.20 14.39 16.15
C GLN A 185 -39.12 12.87 16.09
N CYS A 186 -37.92 12.34 16.02
CA CYS A 186 -37.68 10.92 16.27
C CYS A 186 -37.89 10.63 17.75
N GLN A 187 -38.69 9.63 18.09
CA GLN A 187 -39.03 9.30 19.47
C GLN A 187 -37.81 8.91 20.31
N LYS A 188 -37.97 9.00 21.62
CA LYS A 188 -36.91 8.60 22.56
C LYS A 188 -36.48 7.14 22.33
N THR A 189 -35.22 6.96 22.02
CA THR A 189 -34.64 5.65 21.80
C THR A 189 -33.19 5.64 22.28
N MET A 190 -32.74 4.51 22.76
CA MET A 190 -31.35 4.29 23.06
C MET A 190 -30.64 3.78 21.83
N TYR A 191 -29.49 4.37 21.52
CA TYR A 191 -28.64 3.97 20.41
C TYR A 191 -27.35 3.40 20.96
N ASP A 192 -26.78 2.44 20.24
CA ASP A 192 -25.48 1.86 20.53
C ASP A 192 -24.73 1.51 19.23
N TYR A 193 -23.43 1.38 19.32
CA TYR A 193 -22.60 0.90 18.23
C TYR A 193 -21.45 0.02 18.76
N GLU A 194 -20.96 -0.87 17.93
CA GLU A 194 -19.86 -1.74 18.28
C GLU A 194 -18.51 -1.00 18.20
N GLY A 195 -17.60 -1.34 19.09
CA GLY A 195 -16.28 -0.75 19.19
C GLY A 195 -16.12 0.13 20.43
N ASN A 196 -15.22 -0.29 21.32
CA ASN A 196 -14.87 0.49 22.52
C ASN A 196 -13.78 1.54 22.26
N ASP A 197 -13.20 1.50 21.08
CA ASP A 197 -12.15 2.40 20.60
C ASP A 197 -12.70 3.58 19.76
N ILE A 198 -13.97 3.55 19.41
CA ILE A 198 -14.63 4.60 18.64
C ILE A 198 -15.31 5.59 19.60
N SER A 199 -14.75 6.78 19.70
CA SER A 199 -15.27 7.83 20.61
C SER A 199 -16.57 8.48 20.11
N ASP A 200 -16.66 8.68 18.81
CA ASP A 200 -17.84 9.20 18.15
C ASP A 200 -18.02 8.56 16.78
N LEU A 201 -19.25 8.35 16.41
CA LEU A 201 -19.61 7.75 15.13
C LEU A 201 -20.65 8.64 14.44
N PRO A 202 -20.32 9.25 13.29
CA PRO A 202 -21.34 9.90 12.48
C PRO A 202 -22.25 8.84 11.86
N VAL A 203 -23.55 9.05 11.98
CA VAL A 203 -24.58 8.12 11.52
C VAL A 203 -25.49 8.81 10.53
N ASP A 204 -25.65 8.19 9.38
CA ASP A 204 -26.57 8.66 8.37
C ASP A 204 -28.00 8.51 8.85
N LEU A 205 -28.76 9.59 8.68
CA LEU A 205 -30.14 9.70 9.09
C LEU A 205 -31.05 9.89 7.88
N SER A 206 -32.04 9.07 7.77
CA SER A 206 -33.10 9.20 6.78
C SER A 206 -34.46 9.33 7.47
N VAL A 207 -35.28 10.25 7.00
CA VAL A 207 -36.67 10.35 7.43
C VAL A 207 -37.54 9.78 6.33
N VAL A 208 -38.34 8.78 6.67
CA VAL A 208 -39.29 8.15 5.74
C VAL A 208 -40.71 8.22 6.27
N TRP A 209 -41.66 8.17 5.37
CA TRP A 209 -43.06 8.04 5.73
C TRP A 209 -43.74 7.07 4.76
N ASN A 210 -44.87 6.57 5.11
CA ASN A 210 -45.59 5.53 4.36
C ASN A 210 -44.73 4.28 4.07
N GLY A 211 -43.69 4.03 4.87
CA GLY A 211 -42.82 2.87 4.77
C GLY A 211 -41.54 3.09 3.97
N ASP A 212 -41.62 3.66 2.78
CA ASP A 212 -40.51 3.79 1.85
C ASP A 212 -40.36 5.18 1.20
N PHE A 213 -41.22 6.13 1.55
CA PHE A 213 -41.16 7.48 1.00
C PHE A 213 -40.11 8.32 1.73
N VAL A 214 -38.93 8.40 1.15
CA VAL A 214 -37.77 9.10 1.73
C VAL A 214 -37.88 10.60 1.55
N ILE A 215 -37.77 11.35 2.64
CA ILE A 215 -37.68 12.82 2.62
C ILE A 215 -36.23 13.20 2.22
N ASP A 216 -36.13 14.16 1.31
CA ASP A 216 -34.83 14.63 0.83
C ASP A 216 -34.00 15.23 1.96
N ASN A 217 -32.71 14.86 1.99
CA ASN A 217 -31.75 15.39 2.93
C ASN A 217 -30.57 16.00 2.17
N PRO A 218 -30.73 17.17 1.53
CA PRO A 218 -29.72 17.75 0.64
C PRO A 218 -28.46 18.21 1.37
N TYR A 219 -28.55 18.47 2.65
CA TYR A 219 -27.43 18.91 3.49
C TYR A 219 -26.75 17.76 4.22
N ASN A 220 -27.15 16.54 3.94
CA ASN A 220 -26.61 15.33 4.56
C ASN A 220 -26.53 15.43 6.09
N ILE A 221 -27.64 15.77 6.71
CA ILE A 221 -27.74 15.87 8.17
C ILE A 221 -27.49 14.49 8.77
N GLN A 222 -26.52 14.43 9.67
CA GLN A 222 -26.11 13.22 10.36
C GLN A 222 -26.31 13.38 11.86
N ALA A 223 -26.52 12.26 12.53
CA ALA A 223 -26.45 12.18 13.99
C ALA A 223 -25.05 11.69 14.38
N HIS A 224 -24.49 12.26 15.43
CA HIS A 224 -23.23 11.79 16.01
C HIS A 224 -23.52 11.02 17.29
N LEU A 225 -23.33 9.71 17.23
CA LEU A 225 -23.37 8.86 18.42
C LEU A 225 -21.99 8.90 19.07
N TYR A 226 -21.93 9.04 20.37
CA TYR A 226 -20.66 9.12 21.07
C TYR A 226 -20.66 8.31 22.37
N LYS A 227 -19.46 7.83 22.72
CA LYS A 227 -19.16 7.12 23.97
C LYS A 227 -18.12 7.91 24.74
N CYS A 228 -18.50 8.42 25.90
CA CYS A 228 -17.57 9.23 26.71
C CYS A 228 -16.32 8.47 27.14
N TYR A 229 -16.42 7.18 27.40
CA TYR A 229 -15.32 6.35 27.85
C TYR A 229 -14.38 5.91 26.72
N ALA A 230 -14.81 5.98 25.47
CA ALA A 230 -14.05 5.47 24.35
C ALA A 230 -12.86 6.42 24.02
N MET A 231 -11.65 5.86 23.90
CA MET A 231 -10.41 6.59 23.60
C MET A 231 -10.13 7.80 24.50
N ARG A 232 -10.66 7.80 25.71
CA ARG A 232 -10.56 8.89 26.70
C ARG A 232 -10.07 8.36 28.03
N ASP A 233 -8.89 7.73 27.98
CA ASP A 233 -8.31 7.01 29.13
C ASP A 233 -7.74 7.93 30.20
N SER A 234 -7.61 9.20 29.93
CA SER A 234 -7.09 10.18 30.89
C SER A 234 -8.03 11.37 31.05
N CYS A 235 -7.91 12.03 32.18
CA CYS A 235 -8.65 13.26 32.46
C CYS A 235 -8.45 14.31 31.35
N GLY A 236 -7.23 14.52 30.89
CA GLY A 236 -6.91 15.47 29.85
C GLY A 236 -7.60 15.15 28.52
N MET A 237 -7.60 13.90 28.11
CA MET A 237 -8.26 13.45 26.89
C MET A 237 -9.78 13.61 26.99
N CYS A 238 -10.35 13.31 28.14
CA CYS A 238 -11.77 13.50 28.38
C CYS A 238 -12.19 14.98 28.31
N LEU A 239 -11.46 15.85 28.99
CA LEU A 239 -11.79 17.28 29.08
C LEU A 239 -11.37 18.08 27.82
N LYS A 240 -10.53 17.55 26.99
CA LYS A 240 -10.18 18.06 25.67
C LYS A 240 -11.29 17.84 24.63
N ALA A 241 -12.17 16.87 24.88
CA ALA A 241 -13.24 16.56 23.95
C ALA A 241 -14.14 17.76 23.69
N ASP A 242 -14.75 17.79 22.52
CA ASP A 242 -15.67 18.85 22.15
C ASP A 242 -16.74 19.03 23.25
N PRO A 243 -16.93 20.24 23.77
CA PRO A 243 -17.93 20.47 24.82
C PRO A 243 -19.37 20.18 24.39
N ARG A 244 -19.63 20.00 23.09
CA ARG A 244 -20.92 19.52 22.58
C ARG A 244 -21.23 18.08 22.98
N PHE A 245 -20.19 17.29 23.24
CA PHE A 245 -20.34 16.04 23.96
C PHE A 245 -20.49 16.33 25.46
N ASP A 246 -21.55 15.87 26.06
CA ASP A 246 -21.80 16.03 27.51
C ASP A 246 -20.91 15.11 28.35
N CYS A 247 -19.67 14.92 27.91
CA CYS A 247 -18.68 14.12 28.61
C CYS A 247 -17.88 14.95 29.60
N GLY A 248 -17.61 14.36 30.75
CA GLY A 248 -16.78 14.91 31.78
C GLY A 248 -16.00 13.85 32.51
N TRP A 249 -15.02 14.28 33.30
CA TRP A 249 -14.16 13.40 34.06
C TRP A 249 -14.72 13.13 35.44
N CYS A 250 -15.04 11.88 35.73
CA CYS A 250 -15.42 11.43 37.06
C CYS A 250 -14.17 11.14 37.89
N VAL A 251 -13.86 11.98 38.87
CA VAL A 251 -12.60 11.92 39.61
C VAL A 251 -12.46 10.63 40.43
N GLN A 252 -13.53 10.23 41.10
CA GLN A 252 -13.50 9.05 41.97
C GLN A 252 -13.36 7.74 41.17
N GLU A 253 -14.08 7.63 40.09
CA GLU A 253 -14.06 6.45 39.23
C GLU A 253 -12.93 6.46 38.20
N LYS A 254 -12.22 7.60 38.06
CA LYS A 254 -11.14 7.79 37.09
C LYS A 254 -11.54 7.39 35.67
N LYS A 255 -12.72 7.81 35.23
CA LYS A 255 -13.23 7.53 33.90
C LYS A 255 -13.90 8.74 33.27
N CYS A 256 -13.90 8.79 31.97
CA CYS A 256 -14.71 9.74 31.21
C CYS A 256 -16.15 9.24 31.10
N SER A 257 -17.09 10.01 31.55
CA SER A 257 -18.50 9.60 31.64
C SER A 257 -19.46 10.76 31.50
N LEU A 258 -20.72 10.44 31.31
CA LEU A 258 -21.81 11.39 31.46
C LEU A 258 -21.99 11.72 32.95
N ARG A 259 -22.58 12.88 33.24
CA ARG A 259 -22.85 13.29 34.64
C ARG A 259 -23.65 12.23 35.42
N GLN A 260 -24.62 11.65 34.78
CA GLN A 260 -25.51 10.62 35.35
C GLN A 260 -24.80 9.32 35.70
N GLU A 261 -23.72 9.02 34.98
CA GLU A 261 -22.93 7.80 35.16
C GLU A 261 -21.85 7.93 36.24
N CYS A 262 -21.57 9.14 36.67
CA CYS A 262 -20.61 9.41 37.76
C CYS A 262 -21.32 9.28 39.10
N ALA A 263 -21.23 8.11 39.67
CA ALA A 263 -21.87 7.75 40.95
C ALA A 263 -20.81 7.62 42.09
N PRO A 264 -21.14 7.95 43.31
CA PRO A 264 -22.39 8.46 43.89
C PRO A 264 -22.63 9.96 43.58
N PRO A 265 -23.79 10.52 43.89
CA PRO A 265 -24.14 11.91 43.60
C PRO A 265 -23.19 12.98 44.14
N GLU A 266 -22.43 12.65 45.13
CA GLU A 266 -21.40 13.51 45.75
C GLU A 266 -20.06 13.47 45.03
N SER A 267 -19.92 12.64 44.00
CA SER A 267 -18.71 12.51 43.21
C SER A 267 -18.43 13.78 42.42
N ILE A 268 -17.17 14.16 42.35
CA ILE A 268 -16.72 15.31 41.58
C ILE A 268 -16.68 14.91 40.08
N TRP A 269 -17.48 15.60 39.31
CA TRP A 269 -17.52 15.46 37.86
C TRP A 269 -17.08 16.78 37.22
N MET A 270 -15.95 16.74 36.51
CA MET A 270 -15.39 17.89 35.82
C MET A 270 -15.86 17.93 34.37
N HIS A 271 -16.36 19.08 33.93
CA HIS A 271 -16.79 19.31 32.56
C HIS A 271 -15.90 20.34 31.87
N PRO A 272 -15.67 20.21 30.52
CA PRO A 272 -14.83 21.15 29.78
C PRO A 272 -15.28 22.62 29.85
N SER A 273 -16.53 22.87 30.04
CA SER A 273 -17.10 24.25 30.19
C SER A 273 -16.80 24.90 31.52
N ALA A 274 -16.36 24.14 32.53
CA ALA A 274 -15.95 24.71 33.83
C ALA A 274 -14.55 25.28 33.72
N GLY A 275 -14.41 26.59 33.66
CA GLY A 275 -13.16 27.30 33.39
C GLY A 275 -12.02 27.08 34.38
N ASN A 276 -12.24 26.40 35.51
CA ASN A 276 -11.25 26.16 36.56
C ASN A 276 -10.83 24.69 36.66
N SER A 277 -11.29 23.86 35.73
CA SER A 277 -10.93 22.44 35.71
C SER A 277 -9.45 22.25 35.42
N ARG A 278 -8.80 21.37 36.18
CA ARG A 278 -7.44 20.90 35.88
C ARG A 278 -7.30 19.41 36.22
N CYS A 279 -6.56 18.72 35.41
CA CYS A 279 -6.33 17.30 35.60
C CYS A 279 -5.14 17.08 36.52
N ALA A 280 -5.32 16.19 37.52
CA ALA A 280 -4.25 15.75 38.41
C ALA A 280 -3.34 14.74 37.73
N HIS A 281 -2.14 14.55 38.29
CA HIS A 281 -1.14 13.57 37.86
C HIS A 281 -0.73 13.67 36.39
N PRO A 282 -0.19 14.84 35.97
CA PRO A 282 0.38 14.96 34.65
C PRO A 282 1.55 14.00 34.51
N LYS A 283 1.73 13.46 33.30
CA LYS A 283 2.78 12.50 32.98
C LYS A 283 3.43 12.87 31.66
N ILE A 284 4.74 12.84 31.62
CA ILE A 284 5.50 13.00 30.40
C ILE A 284 5.89 11.63 29.87
N ASN A 285 5.49 11.33 28.64
CA ASN A 285 5.78 10.05 28.00
C ASN A 285 7.04 10.12 27.14
N LYS A 286 7.24 11.22 26.43
CA LYS A 286 8.32 11.35 25.45
C LYS A 286 8.80 12.80 25.32
N LEU A 287 10.10 12.92 25.11
CA LEU A 287 10.76 14.18 24.76
C LEU A 287 11.38 14.07 23.36
N LEU A 288 11.28 15.11 22.58
CA LEU A 288 11.96 15.26 21.29
C LEU A 288 12.39 16.69 21.08
N PRO A 289 13.68 16.95 20.84
CA PRO A 289 14.83 16.03 20.94
C PRO A 289 15.23 15.73 22.39
N GLU A 290 16.03 14.69 22.63
CA GLU A 290 16.55 14.36 23.96
C GLU A 290 17.86 15.09 24.29
N THR A 291 18.46 15.72 23.31
CA THR A 291 19.70 16.48 23.44
C THR A 291 19.59 17.82 22.74
N GLY A 292 20.30 18.80 23.22
CA GLY A 292 20.36 20.12 22.62
C GLY A 292 21.61 20.91 23.02
N PRO A 293 21.92 21.98 22.27
CA PRO A 293 23.06 22.81 22.55
C PRO A 293 22.83 23.63 23.84
N ARG A 294 23.92 23.96 24.56
CA ARG A 294 23.87 24.79 25.74
C ARG A 294 23.38 26.21 25.48
N GLN A 295 23.57 26.70 24.28
CA GLN A 295 23.11 28.04 23.87
C GLN A 295 21.58 28.15 23.79
N GLY A 296 20.88 27.07 23.93
CA GLY A 296 19.40 27.05 23.89
C GLY A 296 18.84 27.15 22.49
N GLY A 297 17.64 27.70 22.40
CA GLY A 297 16.91 27.81 21.14
C GLY A 297 16.30 26.50 20.64
N THR A 298 16.45 25.42 21.39
CA THR A 298 15.88 24.11 21.04
C THR A 298 14.38 24.15 21.21
N ARG A 299 13.65 23.74 20.15
CA ARG A 299 12.22 23.50 20.24
C ARG A 299 12.00 22.11 20.82
N LEU A 300 11.70 22.04 22.08
CA LEU A 300 11.49 20.81 22.80
C LEU A 300 10.01 20.43 22.74
N THR A 301 9.73 19.28 22.17
CA THR A 301 8.38 18.72 22.13
C THR A 301 8.22 17.72 23.26
N ILE A 302 7.30 18.02 24.14
CA ILE A 302 6.95 17.20 25.30
C ILE A 302 5.60 16.56 25.02
N THR A 303 5.57 15.25 24.95
CA THR A 303 4.35 14.48 24.74
C THR A 303 4.00 13.72 26.01
N GLY A 304 2.75 13.75 26.39
CA GLY A 304 2.32 13.11 27.62
C GLY A 304 0.81 13.12 27.82
N GLU A 305 0.43 13.03 29.08
CA GLU A 305 -0.97 12.98 29.51
C GLU A 305 -1.20 14.05 30.59
N ASN A 306 -2.38 14.65 30.57
CA ASN A 306 -2.79 15.66 31.56
C ASN A 306 -1.87 16.89 31.65
N LEU A 307 -1.27 17.26 30.52
CA LEU A 307 -0.32 18.38 30.44
C LEU A 307 -1.04 19.75 30.30
N GLY A 308 -1.97 20.00 31.18
CA GLY A 308 -2.81 21.19 31.17
C GLY A 308 -3.96 21.15 30.18
N LEU A 309 -5.00 21.89 30.44
CA LEU A 309 -6.18 21.95 29.55
C LEU A 309 -6.17 23.17 28.66
N GLN A 310 -5.56 24.26 29.13
CA GLN A 310 -5.41 25.52 28.41
C GLN A 310 -3.95 25.93 28.43
N PHE A 311 -3.51 26.67 27.41
CA PHE A 311 -2.14 27.18 27.34
C PHE A 311 -1.70 27.94 28.58
N ARG A 312 -2.57 28.75 29.18
CA ARG A 312 -2.30 29.45 30.42
C ARG A 312 -1.90 28.55 31.60
N ASP A 313 -2.29 27.27 31.56
CA ASP A 313 -1.99 26.32 32.63
C ASP A 313 -0.53 25.90 32.65
N ILE A 314 0.14 25.97 31.50
CA ILE A 314 1.54 25.54 31.35
C ILE A 314 2.48 26.68 30.92
N MET A 315 1.98 27.88 30.77
CA MET A 315 2.70 29.02 30.19
C MET A 315 4.01 29.35 30.93
N THR A 316 4.06 29.17 32.25
CA THR A 316 5.24 29.42 33.09
C THR A 316 5.78 28.18 33.78
N GLY A 317 5.21 27.01 33.49
CA GLY A 317 5.46 25.81 34.26
C GLY A 317 6.43 24.79 33.64
N VAL A 318 7.13 25.15 32.57
CA VAL A 318 8.04 24.21 31.89
C VAL A 318 9.49 24.62 32.15
N ARG A 319 10.27 23.71 32.72
CA ARG A 319 11.70 23.91 33.05
C ARG A 319 12.51 22.65 32.90
N LEU A 320 13.78 22.84 32.64
CA LEU A 320 14.80 21.80 32.69
C LEU A 320 15.75 22.09 33.82
N GLY A 321 15.50 21.49 34.99
CA GLY A 321 16.18 21.90 36.21
C GLY A 321 15.91 23.37 36.52
N LYS A 322 16.94 24.25 36.42
CA LYS A 322 16.79 25.68 36.60
C LYS A 322 16.61 26.48 35.32
N VAL A 323 16.76 25.82 34.17
CA VAL A 323 16.65 26.46 32.85
C VAL A 323 15.20 26.53 32.42
N PRO A 324 14.61 27.72 32.20
CA PRO A 324 13.24 27.82 31.72
C PRO A 324 13.11 27.42 30.27
N CYS A 325 12.00 26.78 29.93
CA CYS A 325 11.59 26.49 28.55
C CYS A 325 10.27 27.22 28.31
N VAL A 326 10.23 28.16 27.38
CA VAL A 326 9.07 29.00 27.12
C VAL A 326 8.12 28.29 26.18
N PRO A 327 6.91 27.90 26.62
CA PRO A 327 5.94 27.24 25.74
C PRO A 327 5.46 28.12 24.58
N ILE A 328 5.15 27.49 23.46
CA ILE A 328 4.65 28.11 22.22
C ILE A 328 3.17 27.82 22.11
N GLU A 329 2.34 28.85 22.11
CA GLU A 329 0.88 28.71 22.13
C GLU A 329 0.32 28.04 20.88
N GLU A 330 0.84 28.39 19.71
CA GLU A 330 0.35 27.86 18.42
C GLU A 330 0.59 26.35 18.23
N GLU A 331 1.56 25.81 18.96
CA GLU A 331 1.91 24.39 18.85
C GLU A 331 1.46 23.57 20.06
N TYR A 332 0.81 24.21 21.00
CA TYR A 332 0.27 23.53 22.15
C TYR A 332 -0.97 22.71 21.78
N VAL A 333 -0.95 21.44 22.14
CA VAL A 333 -2.13 20.57 22.04
C VAL A 333 -2.59 20.23 23.46
N SER A 334 -3.79 20.65 23.79
CA SER A 334 -4.36 20.48 25.13
C SER A 334 -4.15 19.09 25.69
N ALA A 335 -3.61 19.01 26.89
CA ALA A 335 -3.35 17.81 27.67
C ALA A 335 -2.32 16.82 27.10
N GLU A 336 -1.95 16.92 25.83
CA GLU A 336 -1.13 15.91 25.15
C GLU A 336 0.27 16.36 24.77
N ARG A 337 0.40 17.58 24.29
CA ARG A 337 1.66 18.04 23.72
C ARG A 337 1.96 19.50 24.08
N ILE A 338 3.17 19.71 24.57
CA ILE A 338 3.72 21.03 24.77
C ILE A 338 4.96 21.15 23.90
N VAL A 339 5.05 22.23 23.15
CA VAL A 339 6.27 22.61 22.45
C VAL A 339 6.79 23.88 23.09
N CYS A 340 8.00 23.84 23.58
CA CYS A 340 8.61 24.98 24.20
C CYS A 340 9.98 25.33 23.63
N LEU A 341 10.35 26.58 23.70
CA LEU A 341 11.64 27.08 23.28
C LEU A 341 12.57 27.14 24.48
N LEU A 342 13.64 26.36 24.47
CA LEU A 342 14.60 26.28 25.55
C LEU A 342 15.45 27.52 25.61
N ASN A 343 15.57 28.11 26.79
CA ASN A 343 16.43 29.28 27.01
C ASN A 343 17.92 28.89 27.05
N ASP A 344 18.78 29.88 26.93
CA ASP A 344 20.21 29.71 27.03
C ASP A 344 20.62 29.14 28.42
N ALA A 345 21.33 28.03 28.38
CA ALA A 345 21.78 27.31 29.57
C ALA A 345 23.27 27.54 29.91
N THR A 346 23.97 28.39 29.16
CA THR A 346 25.41 28.63 29.35
C THR A 346 25.76 29.19 30.73
N GLY A 347 24.85 29.95 31.35
CA GLY A 347 25.01 30.48 32.72
C GLY A 347 24.71 29.44 33.82
N TYR A 348 24.25 28.27 33.49
CA TYR A 348 23.88 27.22 34.43
C TYR A 348 24.86 26.04 34.35
N ARG A 349 25.24 25.50 35.49
CA ARG A 349 26.16 24.34 35.57
C ARG A 349 25.37 23.04 35.47
N VAL A 350 24.63 22.86 34.41
CA VAL A 350 23.77 21.66 34.19
C VAL A 350 24.25 20.93 32.95
N GLN A 351 24.55 19.66 33.06
CA GLN A 351 24.85 18.79 31.93
C GLN A 351 23.62 17.98 31.51
N GLU A 352 22.83 17.63 32.49
CA GLU A 352 21.67 16.76 32.30
C GLU A 352 20.58 17.14 33.29
N ALA A 353 19.35 17.30 32.84
CA ALA A 353 18.24 17.66 33.68
C ALA A 353 16.95 17.02 33.19
N GLN A 354 16.13 16.56 34.11
CA GLN A 354 14.77 16.13 33.78
C GLN A 354 13.90 17.34 33.41
N VAL A 355 13.03 17.14 32.43
CA VAL A 355 12.03 18.15 32.10
C VAL A 355 10.92 18.11 33.13
N GLU A 356 10.64 19.27 33.73
CA GLU A 356 9.55 19.43 34.67
C GLU A 356 8.43 20.25 34.05
N VAL A 357 7.22 19.73 34.11
CA VAL A 357 6.01 20.45 33.72
C VAL A 357 5.12 20.62 34.93
N CYS A 358 4.82 21.87 35.28
CA CYS A 358 3.88 22.23 36.32
C CYS A 358 2.60 22.79 35.71
N VAL A 359 1.47 22.19 36.03
CA VAL A 359 0.17 22.66 35.59
C VAL A 359 -0.37 23.68 36.58
N ARG A 360 -0.34 24.95 36.22
CA ARG A 360 -0.65 26.16 37.03
C ARG A 360 0.32 26.40 38.20
N ASP A 361 0.53 25.39 39.02
CA ASP A 361 1.47 25.45 40.17
C ASP A 361 2.26 24.13 40.25
N CYS A 362 3.35 24.16 41.01
CA CYS A 362 4.24 23.01 41.14
C CYS A 362 3.90 22.13 42.37
N LEU A 363 2.62 22.01 42.70
CA LEU A 363 2.18 21.05 43.69
C LEU A 363 2.41 19.63 43.21
N ALA A 364 2.65 18.71 44.13
CA ALA A 364 3.04 17.31 43.81
C ALA A 364 2.05 16.61 42.88
N ASP A 365 0.75 16.89 43.00
CA ASP A 365 -0.29 16.28 42.17
C ASP A 365 -0.40 16.86 40.75
N TYR A 366 0.23 17.98 40.50
CA TYR A 366 0.15 18.74 39.25
C TYR A 366 1.50 18.96 38.58
N ARG A 367 2.48 18.20 38.97
CA ARG A 367 3.86 18.27 38.51
C ARG A 367 4.22 16.95 37.81
N ALA A 368 4.82 17.05 36.63
CA ALA A 368 5.37 15.92 35.90
C ALA A 368 6.87 16.10 35.71
N LEU A 369 7.58 15.00 35.84
CA LEU A 369 8.99 14.89 35.49
C LEU A 369 9.14 13.92 34.31
N SER A 370 10.04 14.23 33.40
CA SER A 370 10.29 13.36 32.26
C SER A 370 10.96 12.04 32.69
N PRO A 371 10.66 10.91 32.05
CA PRO A 371 11.27 9.61 32.37
C PRO A 371 12.75 9.57 32.04
N ARG A 372 13.17 10.34 31.05
CA ARG A 372 14.57 10.53 30.66
C ARG A 372 14.98 11.98 30.83
N ALA A 373 16.23 12.16 31.18
CA ALA A 373 16.79 13.50 31.27
C ALA A 373 17.14 14.03 29.87
N PHE A 374 17.01 15.34 29.73
CA PHE A 374 17.52 16.07 28.58
C PHE A 374 19.00 16.39 28.80
N THR A 375 19.83 16.09 27.82
CA THR A 375 21.27 16.30 27.90
C THR A 375 21.68 17.55 27.14
N PHE A 376 22.36 18.47 27.80
CA PHE A 376 22.98 19.60 27.15
C PHE A 376 24.35 19.19 26.61
N VAL A 377 24.56 19.37 25.35
CA VAL A 377 25.77 18.96 24.64
C VAL A 377 26.43 20.15 23.97
N THR A 378 27.69 19.99 23.64
CA THR A 378 28.46 20.97 22.85
C THR A 378 28.74 20.33 21.49
N PRO A 379 27.90 20.53 20.49
CA PRO A 379 28.15 20.00 19.18
C PRO A 379 29.36 20.68 18.53
N TYR A 380 30.10 19.96 17.74
CA TYR A 380 31.20 20.49 16.93
C TYR A 380 31.43 19.62 15.71
N PHE A 381 32.00 20.17 14.67
CA PHE A 381 32.40 19.44 13.48
C PHE A 381 33.90 19.58 13.22
N THR A 382 34.48 18.57 12.64
CA THR A 382 35.93 18.47 12.44
C THR A 382 36.35 18.39 10.98
N ARG A 383 35.47 17.95 10.13
CA ARG A 383 35.79 17.67 8.75
C ARG A 383 34.59 17.76 7.81
N VAL A 384 34.85 18.11 6.57
CA VAL A 384 33.86 18.09 5.48
C VAL A 384 34.38 17.22 4.35
N GLN A 385 33.59 16.32 3.86
CA GLN A 385 33.91 15.44 2.74
C GLN A 385 32.78 15.38 1.71
N PRO A 386 33.06 15.55 0.41
CA PRO A 386 34.32 16.04 -0.15
C PRO A 386 34.59 17.51 0.22
N ALA A 387 35.86 17.90 0.27
CA ALA A 387 36.27 19.25 0.64
C ALA A 387 36.21 20.24 -0.52
N GLN A 388 35.88 19.79 -1.70
CA GLN A 388 35.78 20.63 -2.91
C GLN A 388 34.58 20.20 -3.76
N GLY A 389 34.11 21.13 -4.55
CA GLY A 389 32.99 20.92 -5.45
C GLY A 389 32.92 22.01 -6.53
N PRO A 390 32.07 21.84 -7.54
CA PRO A 390 31.94 22.80 -8.63
C PRO A 390 31.26 24.10 -8.16
N LEU A 391 31.60 25.19 -8.81
CA LEU A 391 31.02 26.51 -8.52
C LEU A 391 29.49 26.52 -8.68
N SER A 392 28.93 25.71 -9.56
CA SER A 392 27.49 25.55 -9.71
C SER A 392 26.80 24.85 -8.52
N GLY A 393 27.55 24.31 -7.60
CA GLY A 393 27.04 23.63 -6.42
C GLY A 393 26.51 22.22 -6.72
N GLY A 394 25.60 21.73 -5.89
CA GLY A 394 25.02 20.39 -6.01
C GLY A 394 25.85 19.26 -5.47
N THR A 395 27.00 19.55 -4.88
CA THR A 395 27.85 18.54 -4.25
C THR A 395 27.23 18.05 -2.95
N ARG A 396 27.05 16.75 -2.83
CA ARG A 396 26.60 16.13 -1.59
C ARG A 396 27.80 16.03 -0.63
N ILE A 397 27.81 16.88 0.35
CA ILE A 397 28.85 16.90 1.37
C ILE A 397 28.38 16.22 2.66
N THR A 398 29.34 15.60 3.34
CA THR A 398 29.16 15.06 4.68
C THR A 398 30.03 15.85 5.64
N ILE A 399 29.40 16.47 6.61
CA ILE A 399 30.08 17.20 7.70
C ILE A 399 30.19 16.23 8.86
N GLU A 400 31.42 15.90 9.26
CA GLU A 400 31.69 14.97 10.32
C GLU A 400 32.01 15.70 11.63
N GLY A 401 31.51 15.16 12.72
CA GLY A 401 31.73 15.74 14.04
C GLY A 401 31.11 14.93 15.17
N ASN A 402 30.75 15.61 16.25
CA ASN A 402 30.09 14.99 17.40
C ASN A 402 28.87 15.81 17.82
N HIS A 403 27.85 15.10 18.31
CA HIS A 403 26.58 15.68 18.76
C HIS A 403 25.86 16.50 17.69
N LEU A 404 26.04 16.16 16.43
CA LEU A 404 25.45 16.90 15.32
C LEU A 404 23.93 16.67 15.16
N ASN A 405 23.37 15.68 15.84
CA ASN A 405 21.95 15.43 15.92
C ASN A 405 21.25 16.14 17.08
N ALA A 406 22.01 16.94 17.84
CA ALA A 406 21.45 17.70 18.96
C ALA A 406 20.49 18.79 18.48
N GLY A 407 19.53 19.10 19.34
CA GLY A 407 18.59 20.18 19.08
C GLY A 407 17.50 19.83 18.09
N SER A 408 16.65 20.80 17.81
CA SER A 408 15.45 20.67 16.99
C SER A 408 15.67 21.02 15.53
N SER A 409 16.57 21.96 15.26
CA SER A 409 16.83 22.46 13.91
C SER A 409 18.32 22.51 13.60
N VAL A 410 18.63 22.33 12.36
CA VAL A 410 19.98 22.47 11.84
C VAL A 410 19.93 23.28 10.54
N ALA A 411 20.84 24.22 10.44
CA ALA A 411 21.08 24.98 9.22
C ALA A 411 22.57 24.93 8.91
N VAL A 412 22.89 24.61 7.69
CA VAL A 412 24.28 24.62 7.22
C VAL A 412 24.43 25.69 6.17
N ASN A 413 25.41 26.55 6.34
CA ASN A 413 25.74 27.59 5.39
C ASN A 413 27.16 27.41 4.88
N ILE A 414 27.32 27.49 3.59
CA ILE A 414 28.63 27.57 2.95
C ILE A 414 28.84 29.01 2.50
N GLY A 415 29.68 29.73 3.22
CA GLY A 415 29.77 31.18 3.10
C GLY A 415 28.48 31.83 3.59
N ARG A 416 27.81 32.53 2.68
CA ARG A 416 26.52 33.19 2.95
C ARG A 416 25.29 32.45 2.43
N HIS A 417 25.49 31.35 1.75
CA HIS A 417 24.39 30.61 1.09
C HIS A 417 24.05 29.31 1.83
N PRO A 418 22.78 29.02 1.99
CA PRO A 418 22.34 27.81 2.69
C PRO A 418 22.66 26.54 1.90
N CYS A 419 23.21 25.53 2.59
CA CYS A 419 23.39 24.19 2.10
C CYS A 419 22.07 23.42 2.25
N HIS A 420 21.59 22.78 1.22
CA HIS A 420 20.33 22.06 1.24
C HIS A 420 20.44 20.80 2.10
N PHE A 421 19.86 20.85 3.28
CA PHE A 421 19.86 19.75 4.25
C PHE A 421 19.20 18.47 3.72
N LYS A 422 19.81 17.31 3.94
CA LYS A 422 19.29 15.98 3.60
C LYS A 422 19.04 15.10 4.81
N LYS A 423 20.04 14.90 5.64
CA LYS A 423 19.94 14.08 6.85
C LYS A 423 21.00 14.47 7.86
N ARG A 424 20.78 14.08 9.11
CA ARG A 424 21.81 14.18 10.15
C ARG A 424 21.80 12.99 11.10
N SER A 425 22.93 12.72 11.68
CA SER A 425 23.13 11.79 12.79
C SER A 425 24.02 12.44 13.85
N SER A 426 24.34 11.72 14.92
CA SER A 426 25.23 12.22 15.97
C SER A 426 26.66 12.51 15.44
N LYS A 427 27.04 11.86 14.36
CA LYS A 427 28.41 11.94 13.80
C LYS A 427 28.51 12.71 12.49
N GLU A 428 27.43 12.87 11.78
CA GLU A 428 27.43 13.45 10.44
C GLU A 428 26.20 14.29 10.13
N ILE A 429 26.40 15.31 9.32
CA ILE A 429 25.33 16.05 8.63
C ILE A 429 25.58 15.95 7.14
N VAL A 430 24.56 15.58 6.39
CA VAL A 430 24.64 15.51 4.93
C VAL A 430 23.77 16.59 4.33
N CYS A 431 24.38 17.43 3.51
CA CYS A 431 23.66 18.43 2.75
C CYS A 431 24.22 18.56 1.32
N VAL A 432 23.48 19.24 0.48
CA VAL A 432 23.86 19.52 -0.90
C VAL A 432 24.26 20.99 -1.01
N THR A 433 25.46 21.26 -1.50
CA THR A 433 26.01 22.61 -1.57
C THR A 433 25.20 23.52 -2.48
N PRO A 434 25.04 24.80 -2.10
CA PRO A 434 24.51 25.83 -2.99
C PRO A 434 25.54 26.23 -4.07
N ALA A 435 25.09 26.92 -5.09
CA ALA A 435 25.99 27.54 -6.05
C ALA A 435 26.86 28.61 -5.35
N GLY A 436 28.16 28.58 -5.62
CA GLY A 436 29.09 29.58 -5.16
C GLY A 436 29.07 30.83 -6.03
N VAL A 437 29.60 31.92 -5.51
CA VAL A 437 29.71 33.17 -6.27
C VAL A 437 31.06 33.27 -6.97
N ILE A 438 32.13 32.88 -6.26
CA ILE A 438 33.51 32.96 -6.74
C ILE A 438 34.23 31.66 -6.35
N ALA A 439 35.06 31.15 -7.24
CA ALA A 439 35.90 29.99 -6.94
C ALA A 439 36.91 30.36 -5.81
N GLY A 440 37.08 29.47 -4.88
CA GLY A 440 37.96 29.64 -3.74
C GLY A 440 37.48 28.95 -2.49
N SER A 441 38.24 29.04 -1.43
CA SER A 441 37.92 28.51 -0.11
C SER A 441 36.84 29.32 0.58
N THR A 442 35.80 28.62 1.03
CA THR A 442 34.64 29.23 1.68
C THR A 442 34.43 28.58 3.06
N PRO A 443 34.19 29.35 4.12
CA PRO A 443 33.94 28.81 5.43
C PRO A 443 32.61 28.04 5.49
N VAL A 444 32.61 26.95 6.24
CA VAL A 444 31.41 26.16 6.54
C VAL A 444 30.91 26.54 7.92
N MET A 445 29.65 26.89 8.01
CA MET A 445 28.99 27.23 9.28
C MET A 445 27.82 26.27 9.49
N VAL A 446 27.72 25.77 10.70
CA VAL A 446 26.59 24.91 11.10
C VAL A 446 25.89 25.57 12.26
N ASP A 447 24.62 25.86 12.10
CA ASP A 447 23.79 26.41 13.17
C ASP A 447 22.86 25.33 13.68
N ILE A 448 22.99 24.96 14.92
CA ILE A 448 22.10 24.07 15.63
C ILE A 448 21.33 24.85 16.67
N ASP A 449 20.06 25.10 16.41
CA ASP A 449 19.24 26.00 17.20
C ASP A 449 19.90 27.37 17.38
N SER A 450 20.28 27.79 18.62
CA SER A 450 21.00 29.03 18.87
C SER A 450 22.52 28.87 18.91
N ALA A 451 23.05 27.67 18.71
CA ALA A 451 24.48 27.42 18.69
C ALA A 451 25.06 27.59 17.28
N GLU A 452 25.96 28.53 17.13
CA GLU A 452 26.74 28.70 15.92
C GLU A 452 28.04 27.89 16.00
N LEU A 453 28.16 26.85 15.17
CA LEU A 453 29.35 26.05 15.12
C LEU A 453 30.27 26.57 14.02
N ARG A 454 31.48 26.95 14.42
CA ARG A 454 32.51 27.43 13.50
C ARG A 454 33.79 26.66 13.72
N ASN A 455 34.38 26.19 12.64
CA ASN A 455 35.73 25.64 12.67
C ASN A 455 36.54 26.30 11.55
N PRO A 456 37.48 27.20 11.89
CA PRO A 456 38.23 27.96 10.89
C PRO A 456 39.16 27.08 10.04
N GLU A 457 39.49 25.88 10.54
CA GLU A 457 40.33 24.91 9.79
C GLU A 457 39.54 24.13 8.74
N VAL A 458 38.20 24.13 8.83
CA VAL A 458 37.35 23.39 7.90
C VAL A 458 36.73 24.36 6.90
N LYS A 459 37.12 24.20 5.67
CA LYS A 459 36.63 25.02 4.56
C LYS A 459 36.21 24.14 3.40
N PHE A 460 35.23 24.62 2.67
CA PHE A 460 34.83 24.02 1.40
C PHE A 460 35.40 24.84 0.25
N ASN A 461 36.06 24.17 -0.68
CA ASN A 461 36.68 24.84 -1.82
C ASN A 461 35.77 24.74 -3.05
N TYR A 462 35.28 25.87 -3.51
CA TYR A 462 34.61 25.94 -4.81
C TYR A 462 35.66 26.04 -5.89
N THR A 463 35.61 25.11 -6.83
CA THR A 463 36.42 25.10 -8.04
C THR A 463 35.56 25.46 -9.25
N GLU A 464 36.20 25.93 -10.31
CA GLU A 464 35.47 26.15 -11.55
C GLU A 464 34.75 24.89 -12.02
N ASP A 465 33.61 25.06 -12.66
CA ASP A 465 32.80 23.94 -13.13
C ASP A 465 33.61 23.04 -14.06
N PRO A 466 33.45 21.72 -13.93
CA PRO A 466 34.10 20.79 -14.84
C PRO A 466 33.55 20.97 -16.26
N THR A 467 34.41 20.78 -17.23
CA THR A 467 34.04 20.76 -18.64
C THR A 467 34.43 19.44 -19.27
N VAL A 468 33.65 18.97 -20.22
CA VAL A 468 33.95 17.80 -21.03
C VAL A 468 34.37 18.26 -22.40
N LEU A 469 35.55 17.87 -22.84
CA LEU A 469 36.11 18.26 -24.10
C LEU A 469 35.98 17.20 -25.19
N LYS A 470 36.15 15.93 -24.80
CA LYS A 470 36.13 14.80 -25.73
C LYS A 470 35.68 13.52 -25.07
N ILE A 471 34.97 12.70 -25.85
CA ILE A 471 34.60 11.32 -25.52
C ILE A 471 35.32 10.41 -26.52
N ASP A 472 36.08 9.45 -26.05
CA ASP A 472 36.80 8.51 -26.90
C ASP A 472 36.65 7.06 -26.37
N PRO A 473 36.12 6.14 -27.14
CA PRO A 473 35.52 6.30 -28.45
C PRO A 473 34.18 7.07 -28.41
N ASP A 474 33.80 7.68 -29.52
CA ASP A 474 32.54 8.45 -29.68
C ASP A 474 31.38 7.59 -30.13
N TRP A 475 31.42 6.32 -29.83
CA TRP A 475 30.39 5.34 -30.19
C TRP A 475 30.28 4.22 -29.16
N SER A 476 29.14 3.57 -29.16
CA SER A 476 28.87 2.34 -28.40
C SER A 476 27.84 1.48 -29.13
N ILE A 477 27.65 0.26 -28.66
CA ILE A 477 26.54 -0.58 -29.08
C ILE A 477 25.28 -0.24 -28.28
N ALA A 478 24.12 -0.69 -28.77
CA ALA A 478 22.82 -0.42 -28.13
C ALA A 478 22.77 -0.89 -26.67
N SER A 479 23.38 -2.03 -26.34
CA SER A 479 23.51 -2.54 -24.97
C SER A 479 24.46 -1.75 -24.09
N GLY A 480 25.16 -0.79 -24.64
CA GLY A 480 26.13 0.02 -23.89
C GLY A 480 27.35 -0.75 -23.41
N GLY A 481 27.89 -0.34 -22.27
CA GLY A 481 29.02 -1.02 -21.62
C GLY A 481 30.38 -0.81 -22.26
N THR A 482 30.46 -0.03 -23.35
CA THR A 482 31.72 0.37 -23.94
C THR A 482 32.47 1.28 -22.98
N LEU A 483 33.77 1.00 -22.77
CA LEU A 483 34.62 1.83 -21.93
C LEU A 483 34.92 3.15 -22.64
N LEU A 484 34.41 4.24 -22.12
CA LEU A 484 34.59 5.57 -22.66
C LEU A 484 35.62 6.33 -21.84
N THR A 485 36.64 6.87 -22.50
CA THR A 485 37.57 7.79 -21.88
C THR A 485 37.14 9.22 -22.16
N ILE A 486 36.85 9.94 -21.10
CA ILE A 486 36.34 11.30 -21.15
C ILE A 486 37.50 12.25 -20.79
N SER A 487 37.80 13.15 -21.71
CA SER A 487 38.76 14.21 -21.47
C SER A 487 38.05 15.52 -21.16
N GLY A 488 38.55 16.22 -20.17
CA GLY A 488 37.90 17.48 -19.75
C GLY A 488 38.77 18.29 -18.81
N THR A 489 38.16 19.21 -18.08
CA THR A 489 38.82 20.06 -17.08
C THR A 489 38.09 19.97 -15.76
N ASN A 490 38.83 20.04 -14.66
CA ASN A 490 38.27 20.03 -13.29
C ASN A 490 37.35 18.80 -12.96
N LEU A 491 37.58 17.69 -13.64
CA LEU A 491 36.78 16.48 -13.44
C LEU A 491 36.94 15.87 -12.05
N ALA A 492 38.09 16.02 -11.41
CA ALA A 492 38.33 15.53 -10.05
C ALA A 492 37.53 16.27 -8.96
N THR A 493 36.94 17.37 -9.31
CA THR A 493 36.06 18.13 -8.42
C THR A 493 34.79 17.39 -8.06
N ILE A 494 34.34 16.52 -8.93
CA ILE A 494 33.11 15.75 -8.77
C ILE A 494 33.43 14.35 -8.25
N LYS A 495 32.79 13.95 -7.15
CA LYS A 495 33.02 12.65 -6.54
C LYS A 495 32.36 11.50 -7.31
N GLU A 496 31.16 11.72 -7.75
CA GLU A 496 30.32 10.70 -8.39
C GLU A 496 29.69 11.22 -9.69
N PRO A 497 30.50 11.45 -10.74
CA PRO A 497 29.95 11.84 -12.04
C PRO A 497 29.22 10.66 -12.69
N LYS A 498 28.18 10.96 -13.44
CA LYS A 498 27.38 9.98 -14.19
C LYS A 498 27.24 10.41 -15.62
N ILE A 499 27.31 9.44 -16.51
CA ILE A 499 26.93 9.61 -17.92
C ILE A 499 25.48 9.19 -18.12
N ARG A 500 24.75 9.96 -18.89
CA ARG A 500 23.35 9.70 -19.22
C ARG A 500 23.17 9.71 -20.74
N ALA A 501 22.41 8.75 -21.25
CA ALA A 501 21.94 8.76 -22.62
C ALA A 501 20.46 8.47 -22.69
N LYS A 502 19.78 9.12 -23.62
CA LYS A 502 18.36 8.89 -23.94
C LYS A 502 18.22 8.65 -25.43
N TYR A 503 17.54 7.58 -25.80
CA TYR A 503 17.19 7.23 -27.16
C TYR A 503 15.79 6.62 -27.23
N GLY A 504 14.85 7.33 -27.86
CA GLY A 504 13.46 6.94 -27.90
C GLY A 504 12.86 6.84 -26.49
N SER A 505 12.32 5.70 -26.17
CA SER A 505 11.79 5.38 -24.82
C SER A 505 12.84 4.96 -23.80
N ALA A 506 14.06 4.62 -24.26
CA ALA A 506 15.14 4.17 -23.38
C ALA A 506 15.94 5.34 -22.82
N GLU A 507 16.12 5.36 -21.52
CA GLU A 507 16.97 6.29 -20.80
C GLU A 507 17.77 5.52 -19.77
N SER A 508 19.07 5.71 -19.71
CA SER A 508 19.91 5.08 -18.72
C SER A 508 21.09 5.90 -18.28
N PHE A 509 21.62 5.54 -17.10
CA PHE A 509 22.72 6.22 -16.45
C PHE A 509 23.81 5.20 -16.08
N HIS A 510 25.06 5.62 -16.15
CA HIS A 510 26.17 4.88 -15.62
C HIS A 510 27.10 5.77 -14.81
N ASN A 511 27.68 5.20 -13.75
CA ASN A 511 28.68 5.91 -12.95
C ASN A 511 30.00 5.99 -13.70
N CYS A 512 30.70 7.09 -13.50
CA CYS A 512 32.04 7.32 -14.02
C CYS A 512 33.07 7.27 -12.91
N THR A 513 34.31 6.86 -13.26
CA THR A 513 35.44 6.88 -12.37
C THR A 513 36.41 7.99 -12.81
N VAL A 514 36.69 8.92 -11.92
CA VAL A 514 37.61 10.02 -12.18
C VAL A 514 39.05 9.59 -11.82
N PHE A 515 39.96 9.68 -12.78
CA PHE A 515 41.38 9.45 -12.56
C PHE A 515 42.13 10.71 -12.12
N ASN A 516 41.87 11.83 -12.79
CA ASN A 516 42.47 13.12 -12.49
C ASN A 516 41.58 14.28 -13.01
N ASN A 517 42.06 15.51 -12.92
CA ASN A 517 41.32 16.65 -13.40
C ASN A 517 41.00 16.67 -14.88
N SER A 518 41.74 15.92 -15.69
CA SER A 518 41.60 15.92 -17.15
C SER A 518 41.00 14.66 -17.74
N VAL A 519 40.94 13.56 -16.98
CA VAL A 519 40.51 12.26 -17.48
C VAL A 519 39.59 11.55 -16.50
N MET A 520 38.45 11.09 -16.98
CA MET A 520 37.61 10.13 -16.31
C MET A 520 37.19 9.02 -17.28
N VAL A 521 36.77 7.89 -16.75
CA VAL A 521 36.32 6.75 -17.52
C VAL A 521 34.91 6.39 -17.13
N CYS A 522 34.06 6.21 -18.12
CA CYS A 522 32.67 5.82 -17.96
C CYS A 522 32.35 4.58 -18.80
N LEU A 523 31.38 3.83 -18.39
CA LEU A 523 30.76 2.82 -19.25
C LEU A 523 29.57 3.48 -19.98
N ALA A 524 29.50 3.25 -21.29
CA ALA A 524 28.40 3.79 -22.09
C ALA A 524 27.05 3.30 -21.58
N PRO A 525 26.04 4.19 -21.42
CA PRO A 525 24.71 3.78 -20.99
C PRO A 525 24.02 2.87 -22.01
N SER A 526 23.25 1.90 -21.56
CA SER A 526 22.48 1.03 -22.43
C SER A 526 21.21 1.72 -22.89
N VAL A 527 20.95 1.67 -24.20
CA VAL A 527 19.72 2.15 -24.84
C VAL A 527 19.00 1.02 -25.61
N ALA A 528 19.31 -0.21 -25.30
CA ALA A 528 18.78 -1.40 -25.98
C ALA A 528 17.27 -1.56 -25.84
N ASP A 529 16.68 -1.05 -24.77
CA ASP A 529 15.23 -1.12 -24.47
C ASP A 529 14.42 -0.05 -25.24
N SER A 530 15.05 0.66 -26.18
CA SER A 530 14.38 1.67 -27.00
C SER A 530 13.33 1.04 -27.92
N ASP A 531 12.22 1.76 -28.10
CA ASP A 531 11.18 1.47 -29.08
C ASP A 531 11.61 1.75 -30.53
N ARG A 532 12.76 2.44 -30.72
CA ARG A 532 13.36 2.72 -32.03
C ARG A 532 14.45 1.71 -32.37
N GLY A 533 14.52 1.35 -33.63
CA GLY A 533 15.64 0.54 -34.15
C GLY A 533 16.92 1.36 -34.32
N PHE A 534 18.02 0.68 -34.45
CA PHE A 534 19.34 1.27 -34.68
C PHE A 534 19.78 1.07 -36.15
N ALA A 535 20.23 2.14 -36.78
CA ALA A 535 20.79 2.03 -38.11
C ALA A 535 22.20 1.41 -38.10
N GLU A 536 22.52 0.57 -39.08
CA GLU A 536 23.86 -0.03 -39.22
C GLU A 536 24.97 1.01 -39.36
N THR A 537 24.63 2.18 -39.86
CA THR A 537 25.55 3.33 -39.99
C THR A 537 25.68 4.14 -38.72
N GLY A 538 24.98 3.78 -37.65
CA GLY A 538 24.95 4.47 -36.39
C GLY A 538 23.73 5.40 -36.23
N SER A 539 23.18 5.43 -35.05
CA SER A 539 22.07 6.31 -34.66
C SER A 539 22.51 7.19 -33.49
N GLY A 540 22.40 8.52 -33.66
CA GLY A 540 22.68 9.44 -32.55
C GLY A 540 21.63 9.33 -31.45
N PRO A 541 22.01 9.34 -30.16
CA PRO A 541 21.05 9.44 -29.07
C PRO A 541 20.28 10.77 -29.14
N ASP A 542 19.06 10.78 -28.64
CA ASP A 542 18.28 12.01 -28.53
C ASP A 542 18.95 13.02 -27.59
N GLU A 543 19.49 12.49 -26.50
CA GLU A 543 20.27 13.27 -25.54
C GLU A 543 21.42 12.41 -25.01
N ILE A 544 22.61 13.01 -24.92
CA ILE A 544 23.75 12.45 -24.21
C ILE A 544 24.44 13.56 -23.42
N GLY A 545 24.75 13.28 -22.18
CA GLY A 545 25.41 14.27 -21.34
C GLY A 545 25.90 13.65 -20.05
N PHE A 546 26.37 14.52 -19.16
CA PHE A 546 26.92 14.13 -17.89
C PHE A 546 26.20 14.85 -16.76
N TYR A 547 25.93 14.11 -15.68
CA TYR A 547 25.51 14.69 -14.42
C TYR A 547 26.70 14.76 -13.48
N MET A 548 27.08 15.98 -13.17
CA MET A 548 28.20 16.28 -12.28
C MET A 548 27.72 17.32 -11.27
N ASP A 549 27.08 16.83 -10.18
CA ASP A 549 26.42 17.67 -9.19
C ASP A 549 25.36 18.58 -9.85
N ASN A 550 25.40 19.90 -9.70
CA ASN A 550 24.48 20.84 -10.38
C ASN A 550 24.99 21.30 -11.76
N VAL A 551 26.09 20.78 -12.20
CA VAL A 551 26.58 21.05 -13.57
C VAL A 551 25.76 20.18 -14.51
N HIS A 552 24.70 20.75 -15.06
CA HIS A 552 23.76 20.04 -15.91
C HIS A 552 24.28 19.85 -17.33
N ALA A 553 24.08 18.63 -17.81
CA ALA A 553 24.17 18.28 -19.23
C ALA A 553 25.33 18.95 -19.96
N LEU A 554 26.54 18.70 -19.53
CA LEU A 554 27.71 19.05 -20.33
C LEU A 554 27.65 18.27 -21.65
N VAL A 555 27.03 18.88 -22.64
CA VAL A 555 27.04 18.37 -24.02
C VAL A 555 28.45 18.52 -24.52
N VAL A 556 28.99 17.46 -25.09
CA VAL A 556 30.28 17.53 -25.75
C VAL A 556 30.15 18.43 -26.96
N VAL A 557 30.81 19.58 -26.91
CA VAL A 557 30.77 20.55 -27.99
C VAL A 557 31.49 19.96 -29.21
N ASN A 558 30.80 19.85 -30.33
CA ASN A 558 31.28 19.44 -31.66
C ASN A 558 31.57 17.94 -31.89
N GLU A 559 31.15 17.04 -31.05
CA GLU A 559 31.27 15.61 -31.34
C GLU A 559 29.89 14.92 -31.29
N SER A 560 29.58 14.15 -32.35
CA SER A 560 28.36 13.33 -32.38
C SER A 560 28.65 11.94 -31.87
N PHE A 561 28.02 11.57 -30.75
CA PHE A 561 28.07 10.21 -30.28
C PHE A 561 27.06 9.34 -31.02
N SER A 562 27.43 8.12 -31.36
CA SER A 562 26.55 7.23 -32.13
C SER A 562 26.41 5.86 -31.44
N TYR A 563 25.20 5.35 -31.48
CA TYR A 563 24.91 3.98 -31.09
C TYR A 563 24.75 3.10 -32.32
N TYR A 564 25.37 1.96 -32.28
CA TYR A 564 25.28 0.94 -33.33
C TYR A 564 24.46 -0.24 -32.83
N PRO A 565 23.80 -1.00 -33.73
CA PRO A 565 23.03 -2.15 -33.32
C PRO A 565 23.93 -3.20 -32.62
N ASP A 566 23.34 -3.90 -31.67
CA ASP A 566 24.00 -4.98 -30.96
C ASP A 566 24.41 -6.10 -31.93
N PRO A 567 25.52 -6.78 -31.69
CA PRO A 567 25.85 -7.95 -32.46
C PRO A 567 24.77 -9.05 -32.31
N ILE A 568 24.47 -9.73 -33.39
CA ILE A 568 23.51 -10.82 -33.42
C ILE A 568 24.27 -12.10 -33.74
N PHE A 569 24.19 -13.08 -32.85
CA PHE A 569 24.83 -14.37 -33.05
C PHE A 569 23.81 -15.44 -33.37
N GLU A 570 24.21 -16.37 -34.26
CA GLU A 570 23.44 -17.56 -34.54
C GLU A 570 23.61 -18.58 -33.41
N PRO A 571 22.60 -19.38 -33.06
CA PRO A 571 22.74 -20.46 -32.09
C PRO A 571 23.76 -21.48 -32.60
N LEU A 572 24.50 -22.10 -31.70
CA LEU A 572 25.57 -23.08 -32.02
C LEU A 572 25.05 -24.27 -32.81
N SER A 573 23.85 -24.69 -32.48
CA SER A 573 23.11 -25.76 -33.19
C SER A 573 21.61 -25.62 -33.00
N PRO A 574 20.76 -26.22 -33.83
CA PRO A 574 19.33 -26.23 -33.61
C PRO A 574 18.90 -26.84 -32.27
N THR A 575 19.75 -27.68 -31.70
CA THR A 575 19.49 -28.33 -30.39
C THR A 575 20.11 -27.58 -29.22
N GLY A 576 20.82 -26.49 -29.46
CA GLY A 576 21.53 -25.71 -28.45
C GLY A 576 22.80 -26.35 -27.92
N ILE A 577 23.20 -27.51 -28.39
CA ILE A 577 24.42 -28.22 -28.03
C ILE A 577 25.27 -28.49 -29.29
N LEU A 578 26.50 -27.99 -29.31
CA LEU A 578 27.45 -28.27 -30.38
C LEU A 578 28.52 -29.26 -29.87
N GLU A 579 28.71 -30.33 -30.63
CA GLU A 579 29.81 -31.26 -30.36
C GLU A 579 31.08 -30.76 -31.06
N LEU A 580 32.13 -30.54 -30.27
CA LEU A 580 33.42 -30.09 -30.77
C LEU A 580 34.49 -31.15 -30.55
N LYS A 581 35.27 -31.40 -31.60
CA LYS A 581 36.44 -32.27 -31.48
C LYS A 581 37.56 -31.52 -30.76
N PRO A 582 38.42 -32.21 -29.99
CA PRO A 582 39.63 -31.62 -29.46
C PRO A 582 40.46 -30.99 -30.59
N THR A 583 41.08 -29.88 -30.35
CA THR A 583 41.90 -29.12 -31.34
C THR A 583 41.10 -28.47 -32.47
N SER A 584 39.77 -28.49 -32.42
CA SER A 584 38.95 -27.74 -33.37
C SER A 584 38.59 -26.37 -32.81
N PRO A 585 38.74 -25.28 -33.59
CA PRO A 585 38.34 -23.97 -33.14
C PRO A 585 36.80 -23.86 -33.09
N LEU A 586 36.31 -23.11 -32.14
CA LEU A 586 34.89 -22.75 -32.05
C LEU A 586 34.63 -21.56 -32.96
N ILE A 587 33.70 -21.71 -33.87
CA ILE A 587 33.29 -20.66 -34.81
C ILE A 587 31.91 -20.17 -34.42
N LEU A 588 31.85 -18.92 -34.05
CA LEU A 588 30.59 -18.21 -33.72
C LEU A 588 30.23 -17.30 -34.90
N LYS A 589 29.12 -17.61 -35.55
CA LYS A 589 28.63 -16.84 -36.69
C LYS A 589 27.65 -15.79 -36.22
N GLY A 590 27.72 -14.64 -36.83
CA GLY A 590 26.82 -13.56 -36.47
C GLY A 590 26.79 -12.41 -37.48
N ARG A 591 26.03 -11.40 -37.14
CA ARG A 591 25.92 -10.15 -37.89
C ARG A 591 26.20 -8.97 -36.95
N ASN A 592 26.59 -7.85 -37.53
CA ASN A 592 26.95 -6.62 -36.81
C ASN A 592 28.10 -6.83 -35.79
N LEU A 593 29.00 -7.74 -36.08
CA LEU A 593 30.10 -8.03 -35.17
C LEU A 593 31.15 -6.91 -35.14
N ILE A 594 31.32 -6.20 -36.23
CA ILE A 594 32.17 -5.02 -36.35
C ILE A 594 31.26 -3.84 -36.62
N PRO A 595 31.01 -2.94 -35.67
CA PRO A 595 30.23 -1.72 -35.91
C PRO A 595 30.92 -0.87 -37.01
N ALA A 596 30.13 -0.22 -37.86
CA ALA A 596 30.60 0.66 -38.92
C ALA A 596 31.10 2.02 -38.37
N ALA A 597 31.71 2.00 -37.19
CA ALA A 597 32.21 3.17 -36.51
C ALA A 597 33.48 3.71 -37.20
N PRO A 598 33.63 5.03 -37.33
CA PRO A 598 34.84 5.64 -37.88
C PRO A 598 36.07 5.39 -36.97
N GLY A 599 37.21 5.13 -37.54
CA GLY A 599 38.45 4.89 -36.84
C GLY A 599 38.79 3.41 -36.65
N ASN A 600 39.89 3.17 -35.94
CA ASN A 600 40.45 1.82 -35.70
C ASN A 600 39.89 1.20 -34.39
N SER A 601 38.95 1.82 -33.71
CA SER A 601 38.35 1.29 -32.50
C SER A 601 37.44 0.10 -32.82
N ARG A 602 37.68 -1.01 -32.17
CA ARG A 602 36.90 -2.25 -32.32
C ARG A 602 36.16 -2.57 -31.02
N LEU A 603 35.03 -3.25 -31.17
CA LEU A 603 34.31 -3.78 -30.03
C LEU A 603 35.11 -4.95 -29.42
N ASN A 604 35.36 -4.88 -28.12
CA ASN A 604 36.08 -5.93 -27.39
C ASN A 604 35.16 -7.09 -27.08
N TYR A 605 35.39 -8.20 -27.73
CA TYR A 605 34.68 -9.45 -27.43
C TYR A 605 35.44 -10.27 -26.41
N THR A 606 34.70 -10.86 -25.49
CA THR A 606 35.17 -11.92 -24.60
C THR A 606 34.23 -13.09 -24.71
N VAL A 607 34.79 -14.27 -24.97
CA VAL A 607 33.97 -15.49 -25.00
C VAL A 607 34.47 -16.41 -23.89
N PHE A 608 33.54 -16.79 -23.04
CA PHE A 608 33.76 -17.73 -21.96
C PHE A 608 33.18 -19.09 -22.33
N ILE A 609 33.97 -20.12 -22.20
CA ILE A 609 33.56 -21.50 -22.26
C ILE A 609 33.56 -22.01 -20.83
N GLY A 610 32.38 -22.12 -20.22
CA GLY A 610 32.24 -22.25 -18.78
C GLY A 610 32.78 -20.99 -18.08
N GLU A 611 33.88 -21.10 -17.36
CA GLU A 611 34.56 -19.97 -16.70
C GLU A 611 35.88 -19.57 -17.35
N THR A 612 36.28 -20.26 -18.42
CA THR A 612 37.57 -20.06 -19.08
C THR A 612 37.44 -19.14 -20.29
N PRO A 613 38.16 -18.02 -20.34
CA PRO A 613 38.16 -17.15 -21.51
C PRO A 613 38.95 -17.81 -22.65
N CYS A 614 38.53 -17.58 -23.90
CA CYS A 614 39.26 -18.07 -25.04
C CYS A 614 39.99 -16.96 -25.82
N VAL A 615 41.04 -17.31 -26.54
CA VAL A 615 41.72 -16.40 -27.46
C VAL A 615 40.89 -16.24 -28.73
N LEU A 616 40.62 -14.99 -29.11
CA LEU A 616 39.66 -14.65 -30.14
C LEU A 616 40.28 -14.05 -31.38
N THR A 617 39.77 -14.44 -32.55
CA THR A 617 40.02 -13.75 -33.81
C THR A 617 38.69 -13.30 -34.41
N LEU A 618 38.58 -12.05 -34.68
CA LEU A 618 37.34 -11.42 -35.17
C LEU A 618 37.39 -11.17 -36.67
N SER A 619 36.33 -11.59 -37.37
CA SER A 619 36.02 -11.18 -38.75
C SER A 619 34.64 -10.53 -38.80
N GLU A 620 34.25 -10.04 -39.98
CA GLU A 620 32.97 -9.33 -40.14
C GLU A 620 31.75 -10.19 -39.84
N THR A 621 31.83 -11.49 -40.06
CA THR A 621 30.70 -12.42 -39.88
C THR A 621 30.94 -13.55 -38.90
N GLN A 622 32.16 -13.66 -38.39
CA GLN A 622 32.54 -14.77 -37.53
C GLN A 622 33.46 -14.32 -36.39
N LEU A 623 33.23 -14.90 -35.26
CA LEU A 623 34.13 -14.82 -34.12
C LEU A 623 34.77 -16.20 -33.91
N LEU A 624 36.04 -16.30 -34.10
CA LEU A 624 36.81 -17.54 -33.97
C LEU A 624 37.43 -17.59 -32.59
N CYS A 625 37.04 -18.59 -31.83
CA CYS A 625 37.68 -18.93 -30.56
C CYS A 625 38.65 -20.05 -30.79
N GLU A 626 39.96 -19.85 -30.54
CA GLU A 626 40.96 -20.90 -30.59
C GLU A 626 40.54 -22.08 -29.68
N TRP A 627 40.97 -23.28 -30.06
CA TRP A 627 40.54 -24.49 -29.35
C TRP A 627 40.65 -24.38 -27.85
N PRO A 628 39.52 -24.56 -27.14
CA PRO A 628 39.55 -24.56 -25.71
C PRO A 628 40.21 -25.84 -25.17
N ASN A 629 41.10 -25.68 -24.25
CA ASN A 629 41.74 -26.82 -23.60
C ASN A 629 40.89 -27.35 -22.44
N LEU A 630 39.65 -27.68 -22.76
CA LEU A 630 38.63 -28.13 -21.81
C LEU A 630 37.94 -29.38 -22.35
N THR A 631 37.41 -30.19 -21.47
CA THR A 631 36.64 -31.40 -21.77
C THR A 631 35.30 -31.34 -21.02
N GLY A 632 34.26 -31.92 -21.61
CA GLY A 632 32.92 -31.99 -21.02
C GLY A 632 31.95 -30.97 -21.59
N GLN A 633 30.86 -30.76 -20.90
CA GLN A 633 29.84 -29.79 -21.28
C GLN A 633 30.07 -28.43 -20.63
N HIS A 634 30.20 -27.42 -21.43
CA HIS A 634 30.38 -26.05 -20.98
C HIS A 634 29.46 -25.09 -21.72
N LYS A 635 28.84 -24.18 -20.97
CA LYS A 635 28.04 -23.13 -21.55
C LYS A 635 28.96 -22.09 -22.20
N VAL A 636 28.60 -21.67 -23.41
CA VAL A 636 29.31 -20.61 -24.10
C VAL A 636 28.58 -19.28 -23.80
N THR A 637 29.34 -18.30 -23.36
CA THR A 637 28.83 -16.94 -23.10
C THR A 637 29.68 -15.94 -23.84
N ILE A 638 29.04 -15.12 -24.67
CA ILE A 638 29.68 -14.05 -25.43
C ILE A 638 29.39 -12.73 -24.75
N ARG A 639 30.41 -11.94 -24.49
CA ARG A 639 30.28 -10.60 -23.92
C ARG A 639 30.98 -9.58 -24.81
N ALA A 640 30.30 -8.46 -24.98
CA ALA A 640 30.86 -7.33 -25.70
C ALA A 640 30.27 -6.04 -25.09
N GLY A 641 31.08 -5.34 -24.29
CA GLY A 641 30.56 -4.22 -23.50
C GLY A 641 29.38 -4.65 -22.59
N GLY A 642 28.21 -4.06 -22.75
CA GLY A 642 27.00 -4.44 -22.02
C GLY A 642 26.19 -5.58 -22.65
N PHE A 643 26.61 -6.05 -23.81
CA PHE A 643 25.95 -7.15 -24.52
C PHE A 643 26.41 -8.50 -23.97
N GLU A 644 25.48 -9.34 -23.61
CA GLU A 644 25.73 -10.72 -23.17
C GLU A 644 24.74 -11.67 -23.84
N TYR A 645 25.25 -12.70 -24.45
CA TYR A 645 24.44 -13.71 -25.13
C TYR A 645 25.07 -15.10 -24.99
N SER A 646 24.23 -16.11 -24.86
CA SER A 646 24.65 -17.50 -24.84
C SER A 646 24.06 -18.25 -26.04
N PRO A 647 24.89 -18.55 -27.04
CA PRO A 647 24.43 -19.27 -28.25
C PRO A 647 24.15 -20.75 -28.00
N GLY A 648 24.57 -21.31 -26.87
CA GLY A 648 24.35 -22.70 -26.51
C GLY A 648 25.42 -23.30 -25.62
N THR A 649 25.41 -24.60 -25.56
CA THR A 649 26.36 -25.39 -24.77
C THR A 649 27.31 -26.15 -25.69
N LEU A 650 28.58 -26.22 -25.34
CA LEU A 650 29.60 -26.93 -26.08
C LEU A 650 29.91 -28.26 -25.39
N GLN A 651 29.90 -29.32 -26.18
CA GLN A 651 30.35 -30.64 -25.75
C GLN A 651 31.73 -30.94 -26.36
N ILE A 652 32.75 -31.01 -25.54
CA ILE A 652 34.12 -31.28 -25.98
C ILE A 652 34.50 -32.68 -25.53
N TYR A 653 34.93 -33.49 -26.47
CA TYR A 653 35.41 -34.85 -26.21
C TYR A 653 36.92 -34.84 -25.90
N SER A 654 37.34 -35.66 -24.94
CA SER A 654 38.75 -35.83 -24.66
C SER A 654 39.42 -36.67 -25.73
N ASP A 655 40.54 -36.22 -26.25
CA ASP A 655 41.41 -37.07 -27.11
C ASP A 655 41.93 -38.22 -26.27
N SER A 656 41.38 -39.40 -26.49
CA SER A 656 42.02 -40.58 -25.95
C SER A 656 43.17 -40.99 -26.89
N LEU A 657 44.34 -40.42 -26.59
CA LEU A 657 45.59 -40.90 -27.20
C LEU A 657 45.93 -42.28 -26.63
N LEU A 658 45.21 -43.26 -27.05
CA LEU A 658 45.68 -44.65 -27.02
C LEU A 658 46.21 -44.96 -28.39
N THR A 659 47.56 -44.94 -28.51
CA THR A 659 48.30 -45.39 -29.70
C THR A 659 47.93 -46.82 -30.04
N LEU A 660 47.76 -47.11 -31.33
CA LEU A 660 47.31 -48.37 -31.87
C LEU A 660 48.03 -49.63 -31.36
N PRO A 661 49.29 -49.59 -30.92
CA PRO A 661 50.00 -50.78 -30.37
C PRO A 661 49.51 -51.20 -28.97
N ALA A 662 49.00 -50.31 -28.16
CA ALA A 662 48.47 -50.64 -26.82
C ALA A 662 47.10 -51.31 -26.88
N ILE A 663 46.36 -51.11 -27.98
CA ILE A 663 45.03 -51.66 -28.20
C ILE A 663 45.06 -53.14 -28.53
N ILE A 664 46.14 -53.60 -29.20
CA ILE A 664 46.33 -55.00 -29.61
C ILE A 664 46.76 -55.89 -28.46
N GLY A 665 47.56 -55.37 -27.52
CA GLY A 665 48.01 -56.10 -26.33
C GLY A 665 46.96 -56.29 -25.23
N ILE A 666 45.98 -55.42 -25.17
CA ILE A 666 44.92 -55.47 -24.17
C ILE A 666 43.65 -56.10 -24.77
N GLY A 667 43.57 -56.29 -26.08
CA GLY A 667 42.42 -56.77 -26.83
C GLY A 667 41.98 -58.23 -26.59
N GLY A 668 42.86 -59.05 -26.00
CA GLY A 668 42.53 -60.45 -25.69
C GLY A 668 41.93 -60.66 -24.27
N GLY A 669 42.37 -59.88 -23.30
CA GLY A 669 41.94 -60.00 -21.92
C GLY A 669 40.94 -58.92 -21.51
N GLY A 670 41.02 -57.79 -22.21
CA GLY A 670 40.09 -56.66 -21.90
C GLY A 670 38.76 -56.79 -22.59
N GLY A 671 38.62 -57.52 -23.68
CA GLY A 671 37.40 -57.68 -24.42
C GLY A 671 36.27 -58.38 -23.63
N LEU A 672 36.69 -59.38 -22.80
CA LEU A 672 35.72 -60.06 -21.92
C LEU A 672 35.32 -59.22 -20.71
N LEU A 673 36.27 -58.46 -20.16
CA LEU A 673 36.05 -57.54 -19.05
C LEU A 673 35.19 -56.35 -19.51
N LEU A 674 35.46 -55.86 -20.71
CA LEU A 674 34.70 -54.77 -21.32
C LEU A 674 33.24 -55.19 -21.63
N LEU A 675 33.02 -56.43 -22.13
CA LEU A 675 31.69 -56.96 -22.33
C LEU A 675 30.92 -57.16 -21.02
N VAL A 676 31.57 -57.55 -19.94
CA VAL A 676 30.96 -57.65 -18.61
C VAL A 676 30.67 -56.25 -18.06
N ILE A 677 31.58 -55.30 -18.22
CA ILE A 677 31.38 -53.90 -17.81
C ILE A 677 30.30 -53.22 -18.63
N ILE A 678 30.24 -53.49 -19.95
CA ILE A 678 29.15 -52.96 -20.81
C ILE A 678 27.82 -53.61 -20.42
N ALA A 679 27.77 -54.91 -20.14
CA ALA A 679 26.57 -55.56 -19.67
C ALA A 679 26.11 -55.02 -18.31
N VAL A 680 27.01 -54.76 -17.39
CA VAL A 680 26.75 -54.14 -16.08
C VAL A 680 26.34 -52.68 -16.24
N LEU A 681 27.02 -51.92 -17.12
CA LEU A 681 26.62 -50.53 -17.41
C LEU A 681 25.28 -50.42 -18.14
N ILE A 682 24.97 -51.34 -19.05
CA ILE A 682 23.66 -51.42 -19.72
C ILE A 682 22.58 -51.80 -18.70
N ALA A 683 22.88 -52.77 -17.83
CA ALA A 683 21.97 -53.11 -16.74
C ALA A 683 21.79 -51.94 -15.74
N TYR A 684 22.87 -51.26 -15.38
CA TYR A 684 22.86 -50.07 -14.52
C TYR A 684 22.13 -48.90 -15.21
N LYS A 685 22.39 -48.69 -16.50
CA LYS A 685 21.71 -47.60 -17.28
C LYS A 685 20.24 -47.92 -17.55
N ARG A 686 19.86 -49.21 -17.71
CA ARG A 686 18.46 -49.61 -17.71
C ARG A 686 17.80 -49.40 -16.36
N LYS A 687 18.46 -49.81 -15.28
CA LYS A 687 17.94 -49.61 -13.92
C LYS A 687 17.88 -48.15 -13.54
N SER A 688 18.86 -47.33 -13.95
CA SER A 688 18.85 -45.86 -13.74
C SER A 688 17.73 -45.18 -14.54
N ARG A 689 17.51 -45.59 -15.81
CA ARG A 689 16.42 -45.05 -16.62
C ARG A 689 15.05 -45.46 -16.12
N ASP A 690 14.91 -46.68 -15.56
CA ASP A 690 13.66 -47.14 -14.98
C ASP A 690 13.43 -46.40 -13.61
N ALA A 691 14.47 -46.11 -12.86
CA ALA A 691 14.43 -45.29 -11.67
C ALA A 691 14.04 -43.84 -12.00
N ASP A 692 14.63 -43.25 -13.05
CA ASP A 692 14.31 -41.89 -13.51
C ASP A 692 12.88 -41.80 -14.08
N ARG A 693 12.42 -42.84 -14.80
CA ARG A 693 11.05 -42.93 -15.26
C ARG A 693 10.08 -43.10 -14.10
N THR A 694 10.45 -43.87 -13.09
CA THR A 694 9.64 -44.05 -11.89
C THR A 694 9.61 -42.77 -11.06
N LEU A 695 10.73 -42.06 -10.95
CA LEU A 695 10.84 -40.77 -10.28
C LEU A 695 10.03 -39.67 -11.01
N LYS A 696 10.11 -39.64 -12.37
CA LYS A 696 9.28 -38.71 -13.16
C LYS A 696 7.79 -39.04 -13.07
N ARG A 697 7.45 -40.36 -13.04
CA ARG A 697 6.07 -40.79 -12.88
C ARG A 697 5.52 -40.47 -11.49
N LEU A 698 6.33 -40.66 -10.44
CA LEU A 698 6.04 -40.25 -9.07
C LEU A 698 5.93 -38.74 -8.95
N GLN A 699 6.79 -37.99 -9.62
CA GLN A 699 6.75 -36.54 -9.64
C GLN A 699 5.50 -36.01 -10.36
N LEU A 700 5.13 -36.60 -11.51
CA LEU A 700 3.87 -36.29 -12.19
C LEU A 700 2.63 -36.69 -11.38
N GLN A 701 2.72 -37.79 -10.62
CA GLN A 701 1.66 -38.19 -9.72
C GLN A 701 1.56 -37.27 -8.52
N MET A 702 2.69 -36.79 -7.99
CA MET A 702 2.72 -35.78 -6.93
C MET A 702 2.18 -34.45 -7.41
N ASP A 703 2.58 -33.99 -8.60
CA ASP A 703 2.07 -32.73 -9.18
C ASP A 703 0.57 -32.79 -9.46
N ASN A 704 0.09 -33.95 -9.96
CA ASN A 704 -1.34 -34.21 -10.14
C ASN A 704 -2.09 -34.30 -8.81
N LEU A 705 -1.47 -34.90 -7.78
CA LEU A 705 -2.04 -34.95 -6.44
C LEU A 705 -2.09 -33.57 -5.80
N GLU A 706 -1.02 -32.80 -5.96
CA GLU A 706 -0.94 -31.41 -5.47
C GLU A 706 -2.00 -30.52 -6.16
N SER A 707 -2.17 -30.68 -7.48
CA SER A 707 -3.22 -29.98 -8.23
C SER A 707 -4.62 -30.38 -7.81
N ARG A 708 -4.85 -31.68 -7.56
CA ARG A 708 -6.14 -32.18 -7.07
C ARG A 708 -6.44 -31.73 -5.65
N VAL A 709 -5.45 -31.79 -4.76
CA VAL A 709 -5.59 -31.31 -3.39
C VAL A 709 -5.82 -29.78 -3.37
N ALA A 710 -5.14 -29.03 -4.22
CA ALA A 710 -5.37 -27.59 -4.35
C ALA A 710 -6.78 -27.29 -4.89
N LEU A 711 -7.27 -28.10 -5.83
CA LEU A 711 -8.62 -27.95 -6.37
C LEU A 711 -9.69 -28.34 -5.33
N GLU A 712 -9.49 -29.48 -4.64
CA GLU A 712 -10.39 -29.93 -3.56
C GLU A 712 -10.40 -28.96 -2.38
N CYS A 713 -9.23 -28.36 -2.02
CA CYS A 713 -9.18 -27.30 -1.01
C CYS A 713 -9.90 -26.05 -1.47
N LYS A 714 -9.80 -25.70 -2.76
CA LYS A 714 -10.49 -24.53 -3.31
C LYS A 714 -11.99 -24.75 -3.39
N GLU A 715 -12.42 -25.95 -3.76
CA GLU A 715 -13.84 -26.33 -3.76
C GLU A 715 -14.39 -26.38 -2.33
N ALA A 716 -13.68 -27.01 -1.39
CA ALA A 716 -14.07 -27.03 0.01
C ALA A 716 -14.10 -25.64 0.64
N PHE A 717 -13.19 -24.75 0.24
CA PHE A 717 -13.20 -23.35 0.68
C PHE A 717 -14.35 -22.55 0.08
N ALA A 718 -14.69 -22.80 -1.19
CA ALA A 718 -15.84 -22.21 -1.86
C ALA A 718 -17.15 -22.72 -1.26
N GLU A 719 -17.21 -24.01 -0.92
CA GLU A 719 -18.35 -24.63 -0.26
C GLU A 719 -18.55 -24.08 1.16
N LEU A 720 -17.47 -23.92 1.93
CA LEU A 720 -17.48 -23.23 3.23
C LEU A 720 -17.91 -21.77 3.13
N GLN A 721 -17.49 -21.05 2.09
CA GLN A 721 -17.95 -19.68 1.86
C GLN A 721 -19.43 -19.63 1.49
N THR A 722 -19.93 -20.62 0.75
CA THR A 722 -21.34 -20.70 0.39
C THR A 722 -22.18 -21.05 1.62
N ASP A 723 -21.73 -21.98 2.44
CA ASP A 723 -22.38 -22.34 3.69
C ASP A 723 -22.41 -21.18 4.69
N ILE A 724 -21.34 -20.37 4.78
CA ILE A 724 -21.29 -19.15 5.58
C ILE A 724 -22.28 -18.13 5.02
N HIS A 725 -22.44 -18.05 3.71
CA HIS A 725 -23.36 -17.11 3.09
C HIS A 725 -24.82 -17.53 3.29
N GLU A 726 -25.13 -18.84 3.24
CA GLU A 726 -26.45 -19.39 3.59
C GLU A 726 -26.75 -19.20 5.08
N LEU A 727 -25.79 -19.46 5.96
CA LEU A 727 -25.93 -19.21 7.40
C LEU A 727 -26.14 -17.74 7.75
N THR A 728 -25.57 -16.84 6.98
CA THR A 728 -25.79 -15.38 7.15
C THR A 728 -27.10 -14.90 6.57
N GLN A 729 -27.69 -15.60 5.57
CA GLN A 729 -29.01 -15.29 5.04
C GLN A 729 -30.13 -15.78 5.93
N GLU A 730 -29.97 -16.90 6.63
CA GLU A 730 -30.96 -17.45 7.57
C GLU A 730 -31.06 -16.68 8.89
N LEU A 731 -30.08 -15.86 9.22
CA LEU A 731 -30.05 -15.02 10.42
C LEU A 731 -30.35 -13.58 10.04
N ASP A 732 -31.62 -13.24 10.03
CA ASP A 732 -32.18 -11.87 9.83
C ASP A 732 -31.18 -10.72 10.07
N GLY A 733 -30.51 -10.27 9.00
CA GLY A 733 -29.91 -8.95 8.87
C GLY A 733 -28.79 -8.54 9.82
N ALA A 734 -28.24 -9.43 10.64
CA ALA A 734 -27.35 -9.08 11.73
C ALA A 734 -25.89 -9.54 11.54
N GLY A 735 -25.28 -9.37 10.38
CA GLY A 735 -23.85 -9.64 10.19
C GLY A 735 -23.40 -11.08 10.47
N ILE A 736 -22.11 -11.31 10.66
CA ILE A 736 -21.56 -12.64 11.03
C ILE A 736 -22.15 -13.03 12.37
N PRO A 737 -22.96 -14.12 12.45
CA PRO A 737 -23.60 -14.51 13.70
C PRO A 737 -22.52 -14.93 14.71
N PHE A 738 -22.51 -14.26 15.84
CA PHE A 738 -21.71 -14.66 16.95
C PHE A 738 -22.35 -15.88 17.60
N LEU A 739 -21.97 -17.06 17.11
CA LEU A 739 -22.27 -18.30 17.79
C LEU A 739 -21.22 -18.51 18.89
N ASP A 740 -21.67 -18.92 20.08
CA ASP A 740 -20.74 -19.40 21.07
C ASP A 740 -19.97 -20.60 20.49
N TYR A 741 -18.77 -20.80 20.95
CA TYR A 741 -17.89 -21.80 20.36
C TYR A 741 -18.48 -23.21 20.36
N ARG A 742 -19.20 -23.57 21.42
CA ARG A 742 -19.88 -24.87 21.55
C ARG A 742 -20.94 -25.04 20.45
N THR A 743 -21.78 -24.06 20.27
CA THR A 743 -22.84 -24.06 19.23
C THR A 743 -22.25 -24.10 17.84
N TYR A 744 -21.17 -23.35 17.59
CA TYR A 744 -20.45 -23.36 16.31
C TYR A 744 -19.84 -24.74 16.02
N ALA A 745 -19.10 -25.30 16.97
CA ALA A 745 -18.49 -26.63 16.84
C ALA A 745 -19.53 -27.72 16.58
N MET A 746 -20.67 -27.62 17.25
CA MET A 746 -21.77 -28.57 17.06
C MET A 746 -22.38 -28.48 15.65
N ARG A 747 -22.58 -27.29 15.14
CA ARG A 747 -23.10 -27.08 13.76
C ARG A 747 -22.13 -27.54 12.68
N VAL A 748 -20.84 -27.35 12.88
CA VAL A 748 -19.80 -27.74 11.94
C VAL A 748 -19.58 -29.26 11.91
N LEU A 749 -19.55 -29.88 13.10
CA LEU A 749 -19.32 -31.32 13.22
C LEU A 749 -20.56 -32.15 12.90
N PHE A 750 -21.75 -31.63 13.14
CA PHE A 750 -23.02 -32.30 12.96
C PHE A 750 -24.03 -31.42 12.21
N PRO A 751 -23.76 -31.09 10.93
CA PRO A 751 -24.63 -30.20 10.17
C PRO A 751 -26.03 -30.81 10.02
N GLY A 752 -27.05 -30.05 10.36
CA GLY A 752 -28.45 -30.43 10.22
C GLY A 752 -29.01 -31.30 11.33
N ILE A 753 -28.24 -31.53 12.42
CA ILE A 753 -28.68 -32.35 13.57
C ILE A 753 -28.61 -31.48 14.82
N GLU A 754 -29.71 -30.81 15.12
CA GLU A 754 -29.83 -30.03 16.35
C GLU A 754 -30.04 -30.91 17.60
N ASP A 755 -30.53 -32.12 17.39
CA ASP A 755 -30.88 -33.10 18.46
C ASP A 755 -30.31 -34.49 18.18
N HIS A 756 -28.98 -34.61 18.17
CA HIS A 756 -28.40 -35.94 17.99
C HIS A 756 -28.59 -36.81 19.28
N PRO A 757 -29.10 -38.08 19.15
CA PRO A 757 -29.33 -38.95 20.32
C PRO A 757 -28.09 -39.14 21.20
N VAL A 758 -26.89 -39.22 20.59
CA VAL A 758 -25.62 -39.35 21.32
C VAL A 758 -25.34 -38.13 22.19
N LEU A 759 -25.77 -36.95 21.80
CA LEU A 759 -25.58 -35.72 22.59
C LEU A 759 -26.57 -35.62 23.71
N LYS A 760 -27.81 -36.12 23.53
CA LYS A 760 -28.79 -36.28 24.62
C LYS A 760 -28.38 -37.35 25.62
N GLU A 761 -27.77 -38.44 25.18
CA GLU A 761 -27.18 -39.45 26.05
C GLU A 761 -25.99 -38.89 26.85
N MET A 762 -25.16 -38.04 26.24
CA MET A 762 -24.04 -37.38 26.94
C MET A 762 -24.48 -36.38 28.00
N GLU A 763 -25.62 -35.71 27.83
CA GLU A 763 -26.15 -34.74 28.82
C GLU A 763 -26.79 -35.43 30.05
N VAL A 764 -27.24 -36.69 29.93
CA VAL A 764 -28.00 -37.40 30.97
C VAL A 764 -27.13 -38.27 31.90
N GLN A 765 -25.86 -38.56 31.54
CA GLN A 765 -25.02 -39.43 32.34
C GLN A 765 -24.04 -38.67 33.25
N ALA A 766 -24.25 -38.73 34.57
CA ALA A 766 -23.34 -38.19 35.60
C ALA A 766 -21.88 -38.70 35.46
N ASN A 767 -21.68 -39.86 34.83
CA ASN A 767 -20.36 -40.44 34.56
C ASN A 767 -19.61 -39.70 33.44
N VAL A 768 -20.32 -39.14 32.48
CA VAL A 768 -19.72 -38.36 31.37
C VAL A 768 -19.22 -37.02 31.90
N GLU A 769 -19.98 -36.35 32.76
CA GLU A 769 -19.59 -35.10 33.38
C GLU A 769 -18.34 -35.28 34.27
N LYS A 770 -18.28 -36.39 35.01
CA LYS A 770 -17.07 -36.76 35.78
C LYS A 770 -15.89 -37.07 34.86
N ALA A 771 -16.11 -37.77 33.75
CA ALA A 771 -15.06 -38.06 32.77
C ALA A 771 -14.55 -36.78 32.08
N LEU A 772 -15.44 -35.85 31.69
CA LEU A 772 -15.08 -34.57 31.14
C LEU A 772 -14.29 -33.69 32.13
N THR A 773 -14.68 -33.69 33.39
CA THR A 773 -13.95 -32.99 34.45
C THR A 773 -12.55 -33.55 34.63
N LEU A 774 -12.41 -34.88 34.66
CA LEU A 774 -11.10 -35.54 34.73
C LEU A 774 -10.25 -35.30 33.49
N PHE A 775 -10.86 -35.29 32.31
CA PHE A 775 -10.18 -34.98 31.05
C PHE A 775 -9.70 -33.52 31.03
N GLY A 776 -10.52 -32.58 31.50
CA GLY A 776 -10.13 -31.19 31.68
C GLY A 776 -8.95 -31.05 32.64
N GLN A 777 -8.96 -31.77 33.75
CA GLN A 777 -7.84 -31.78 34.68
C GLN A 777 -6.55 -32.39 34.09
N LEU A 778 -6.65 -33.33 33.15
CA LEU A 778 -5.50 -33.88 32.44
C LEU A 778 -4.94 -32.88 31.45
N LEU A 779 -5.80 -32.21 30.71
CA LEU A 779 -5.38 -31.18 29.72
C LEU A 779 -4.67 -30.01 30.40
N THR A 780 -5.07 -29.63 31.62
CA THR A 780 -4.41 -28.53 32.36
C THR A 780 -3.07 -28.95 32.97
N LYS A 781 -2.72 -30.23 32.94
CA LYS A 781 -1.39 -30.70 33.35
C LYS A 781 -0.38 -30.62 32.23
N LYS A 782 0.46 -29.60 32.25
CA LYS A 782 1.46 -29.30 31.21
C LYS A 782 2.29 -30.51 30.81
N HIS A 783 2.78 -31.29 31.77
CA HIS A 783 3.57 -32.48 31.48
C HIS A 783 2.80 -33.53 30.67
N PHE A 784 1.54 -33.77 31.04
CA PHE A 784 0.68 -34.68 30.30
C PHE A 784 0.48 -34.24 28.87
N LEU A 785 0.09 -33.00 28.66
CA LEU A 785 -0.22 -32.46 27.33
C LEU A 785 1.01 -32.45 26.40
N LEU A 786 2.17 -32.06 26.92
CA LEU A 786 3.42 -32.11 26.18
C LEU A 786 3.81 -33.53 25.78
N THR A 787 3.69 -34.50 26.70
CA THR A 787 3.99 -35.90 26.42
C THR A 787 3.01 -36.48 25.42
N PHE A 788 1.73 -36.15 25.51
CA PHE A 788 0.70 -36.56 24.57
C PHE A 788 1.01 -36.09 23.15
N ILE A 789 1.30 -34.82 22.97
CA ILE A 789 1.65 -34.26 21.66
C ILE A 789 2.92 -34.90 21.10
N ARG A 790 3.98 -35.03 21.92
CA ARG A 790 5.25 -35.64 21.48
C ARG A 790 5.08 -37.11 21.06
N THR A 791 4.25 -37.85 21.77
CA THR A 791 3.95 -39.25 21.47
C THR A 791 3.20 -39.38 20.14
N LEU A 792 2.21 -38.50 19.87
CA LEU A 792 1.49 -38.48 18.60
C LEU A 792 2.41 -38.11 17.45
N GLU A 793 3.26 -37.12 17.61
CA GLU A 793 4.21 -36.71 16.55
C GLU A 793 5.26 -37.78 16.22
N ALA A 794 5.59 -38.65 17.18
CA ALA A 794 6.53 -39.75 16.96
C ALA A 794 5.92 -40.89 16.13
N GLN A 795 4.61 -40.98 15.99
CA GLN A 795 3.93 -42.02 15.20
C GLN A 795 4.03 -41.80 13.72
N ARG A 796 4.47 -42.83 12.98
CA ARG A 796 4.63 -42.76 11.53
C ARG A 796 3.32 -42.61 10.75
N SER A 797 2.20 -43.06 11.32
CA SER A 797 0.86 -42.97 10.75
C SER A 797 0.19 -41.62 10.97
N PHE A 798 0.80 -40.72 11.75
CA PHE A 798 0.22 -39.45 12.11
C PHE A 798 0.37 -38.43 10.95
N SER A 799 -0.70 -38.25 10.20
CA SER A 799 -0.71 -37.45 8.99
C SER A 799 -0.68 -35.94 9.26
N MET A 800 -0.41 -35.13 8.22
CA MET A 800 -0.50 -33.66 8.34
C MET A 800 -1.91 -33.18 8.72
N ARG A 801 -2.94 -33.87 8.21
CA ARG A 801 -4.33 -33.56 8.56
C ARG A 801 -4.60 -33.83 10.03
N ASP A 802 -4.09 -34.94 10.55
CA ASP A 802 -4.27 -35.30 11.97
C ASP A 802 -3.57 -34.31 12.88
N ARG A 803 -2.40 -33.80 12.49
CA ARG A 803 -1.67 -32.75 13.21
C ARG A 803 -2.50 -31.47 13.30
N GLY A 804 -3.12 -31.06 12.18
CA GLY A 804 -4.03 -29.93 12.16
C GLY A 804 -5.24 -30.10 13.04
N ASN A 805 -5.88 -31.27 12.96
CA ASN A 805 -7.05 -31.60 13.79
C ASN A 805 -6.72 -31.60 15.28
N VAL A 806 -5.63 -32.26 15.67
CA VAL A 806 -5.18 -32.32 17.08
C VAL A 806 -4.82 -30.91 17.58
N ALA A 807 -4.09 -30.12 16.79
CA ALA A 807 -3.76 -28.75 17.16
C ALA A 807 -5.01 -27.88 17.37
N SER A 808 -5.98 -27.99 16.48
CA SER A 808 -7.23 -27.24 16.58
C SER A 808 -8.06 -27.67 17.78
N LEU A 809 -8.19 -28.96 18.03
CA LEU A 809 -8.91 -29.48 19.19
C LEU A 809 -8.29 -29.04 20.52
N ILE A 810 -6.96 -29.10 20.61
CA ILE A 810 -6.25 -28.68 21.84
C ILE A 810 -6.42 -27.18 22.06
N MET A 811 -6.19 -26.38 21.05
CA MET A 811 -6.30 -24.92 21.16
C MET A 811 -7.73 -24.48 21.49
N THR A 812 -8.69 -25.16 20.93
CA THR A 812 -10.10 -24.96 21.24
C THR A 812 -10.44 -25.31 22.69
N ALA A 813 -10.00 -26.47 23.14
CA ALA A 813 -10.23 -26.91 24.52
C ALA A 813 -9.57 -25.96 25.54
N LEU A 814 -8.46 -25.33 25.17
CA LEU A 814 -7.71 -24.40 26.01
C LEU A 814 -8.05 -22.94 25.79
N GLN A 815 -9.07 -22.64 25.00
CA GLN A 815 -9.43 -21.26 24.65
C GLN A 815 -9.74 -20.39 25.87
N GLY A 816 -10.30 -20.98 26.94
CA GLY A 816 -10.56 -20.29 28.20
C GLY A 816 -9.30 -20.00 29.03
N GLU A 817 -8.19 -20.65 28.72
CA GLU A 817 -6.93 -20.57 29.47
C GLU A 817 -5.75 -20.25 28.54
N MET A 818 -5.86 -19.14 27.81
CA MET A 818 -4.89 -18.77 26.77
C MET A 818 -3.47 -18.58 27.31
N GLU A 819 -3.31 -18.16 28.55
CA GLU A 819 -1.98 -18.01 29.16
C GLU A 819 -1.30 -19.38 29.33
N TYR A 820 -2.04 -20.37 29.80
CA TYR A 820 -1.56 -21.74 29.87
C TYR A 820 -1.26 -22.33 28.50
N ALA A 821 -2.17 -22.15 27.55
CA ALA A 821 -1.97 -22.58 26.18
C ALA A 821 -0.70 -21.94 25.54
N THR A 822 -0.45 -20.67 25.82
CA THR A 822 0.76 -19.96 25.39
C THR A 822 2.02 -20.58 26.03
N GLY A 823 1.96 -20.94 27.30
CA GLY A 823 3.06 -21.61 28.01
C GLY A 823 3.38 -22.99 27.43
N VAL A 824 2.37 -23.75 27.03
CA VAL A 824 2.54 -25.07 26.37
C VAL A 824 3.12 -24.88 24.97
N LEU A 825 2.57 -23.96 24.19
CA LEU A 825 3.04 -23.64 22.84
C LEU A 825 4.50 -23.18 22.83
N LYS A 826 4.86 -22.30 23.76
CA LYS A 826 6.24 -21.82 23.92
C LYS A 826 7.22 -22.98 24.16
N GLN A 827 6.84 -23.94 25.02
CA GLN A 827 7.67 -25.11 25.29
C GLN A 827 7.81 -26.03 24.07
N LEU A 828 6.72 -26.26 23.33
CA LEU A 828 6.74 -27.07 22.11
C LEU A 828 7.60 -26.44 21.02
N LEU A 829 7.53 -25.14 20.87
CA LEU A 829 8.37 -24.40 19.90
C LEU A 829 9.84 -24.40 20.33
N SER A 830 10.13 -24.25 21.62
CA SER A 830 11.48 -24.36 22.15
C SER A 830 12.09 -25.74 21.85
N ASP A 831 11.33 -26.81 22.15
CA ASP A 831 11.77 -28.18 21.87
C ASP A 831 12.00 -28.42 20.36
N LEU A 832 11.20 -27.82 19.50
CA LEU A 832 11.33 -27.92 18.05
C LEU A 832 12.58 -27.20 17.56
N ILE A 833 12.87 -26.03 18.10
CA ILE A 833 14.09 -25.25 17.82
C ILE A 833 15.33 -26.03 18.29
N ASP A 834 15.31 -26.57 19.50
CA ASP A 834 16.43 -27.33 20.05
C ASP A 834 16.71 -28.59 19.21
N LYS A 835 15.70 -29.35 18.82
CA LYS A 835 15.83 -30.48 17.89
C LYS A 835 16.41 -30.07 16.53
N ASN A 836 16.03 -28.89 16.04
CA ASN A 836 16.56 -28.36 14.77
C ASN A 836 18.01 -27.94 14.89
N LEU A 837 18.41 -27.39 16.03
CA LEU A 837 19.81 -27.02 16.32
C LEU A 837 20.70 -28.25 16.53
N GLU A 838 20.20 -29.30 17.17
CA GLU A 838 20.92 -30.55 17.41
C GLU A 838 21.12 -31.39 16.14
N SER A 839 20.24 -31.26 15.15
CA SER A 839 20.33 -32.03 13.90
C SER A 839 21.39 -31.46 12.96
N LYS A 840 22.64 -31.86 13.12
CA LYS A 840 23.75 -31.44 12.27
C LYS A 840 23.61 -31.83 10.79
N ASN A 841 22.79 -32.82 10.45
CA ASN A 841 22.63 -33.36 9.10
C ASN A 841 21.41 -32.80 8.33
N HIS A 842 20.46 -32.12 9.00
CA HIS A 842 19.28 -31.55 8.35
C HIS A 842 18.90 -30.18 8.95
N PRO A 843 19.66 -29.11 8.66
CA PRO A 843 19.47 -27.81 9.30
C PRO A 843 18.18 -27.07 8.88
N LYS A 844 17.23 -27.73 8.24
CA LYS A 844 16.03 -27.11 7.64
C LYS A 844 14.69 -27.74 8.04
N LEU A 845 14.60 -28.39 9.20
CA LEU A 845 13.34 -29.00 9.67
C LEU A 845 12.22 -27.96 9.88
N LEU A 846 12.57 -26.76 10.35
CA LEU A 846 11.62 -25.65 10.53
C LEU A 846 11.17 -24.99 9.22
N LEU A 847 11.89 -25.21 8.12
CA LEU A 847 11.60 -24.58 6.81
C LEU A 847 11.08 -25.58 5.76
N ARG A 848 10.95 -26.85 6.11
CA ARG A 848 10.41 -27.89 5.22
C ARG A 848 8.96 -28.20 5.53
N ARG A 849 8.21 -28.58 4.50
CA ARG A 849 6.79 -28.89 4.40
C ARG A 849 6.16 -29.89 5.40
N THR A 850 6.90 -30.31 6.44
CA THR A 850 6.34 -31.16 7.52
C THR A 850 5.98 -30.25 8.69
N GLU A 851 4.81 -29.68 8.63
CA GLU A 851 4.30 -28.86 9.72
C GLU A 851 4.02 -29.71 10.95
N SER A 852 4.61 -29.36 12.08
CA SER A 852 4.39 -30.00 13.37
C SER A 852 3.05 -29.56 13.99
N VAL A 853 2.60 -30.28 15.03
CA VAL A 853 1.44 -29.86 15.82
C VAL A 853 1.68 -28.48 16.42
N ALA A 854 2.90 -28.18 16.87
CA ALA A 854 3.27 -26.87 17.42
C ALA A 854 3.04 -25.72 16.42
N GLU A 855 3.42 -25.90 15.15
CA GLU A 855 3.22 -24.90 14.11
C GLU A 855 1.73 -24.67 13.80
N LYS A 856 0.94 -25.72 13.79
CA LYS A 856 -0.52 -25.63 13.64
C LYS A 856 -1.19 -25.00 14.85
N MET A 857 -0.71 -25.28 16.05
CA MET A 857 -1.16 -24.62 17.27
C MET A 857 -0.83 -23.13 17.25
N LEU A 858 0.34 -22.74 16.74
CA LEU A 858 0.72 -21.34 16.59
C LEU A 858 -0.23 -20.58 15.65
N THR A 859 -0.62 -21.21 14.54
CA THR A 859 -1.61 -20.63 13.62
C THR A 859 -2.95 -20.38 14.33
N ASN A 860 -3.45 -21.35 15.06
CA ASN A 860 -4.69 -21.22 15.82
C ASN A 860 -4.58 -20.19 16.96
N TRP A 861 -3.43 -20.12 17.61
CA TRP A 861 -3.14 -19.14 18.65
C TRP A 861 -3.22 -17.72 18.12
N PHE A 862 -2.61 -17.46 16.96
CA PHE A 862 -2.74 -16.17 16.27
C PHE A 862 -4.19 -15.89 15.88
N THR A 863 -4.92 -16.88 15.40
CA THR A 863 -6.33 -16.74 15.04
C THR A 863 -7.17 -16.31 16.24
N PHE A 864 -6.99 -16.94 17.39
CA PHE A 864 -7.73 -16.59 18.61
C PHE A 864 -7.36 -15.20 19.16
N LEU A 865 -6.08 -14.83 19.11
CA LEU A 865 -5.63 -13.50 19.53
C LEU A 865 -6.13 -12.39 18.59
N LEU A 866 -5.98 -12.59 17.29
CA LEU A 866 -6.36 -11.59 16.29
C LEU A 866 -7.87 -11.46 16.16
N TYR A 867 -8.64 -12.49 16.51
CA TYR A 867 -10.09 -12.46 16.44
C TYR A 867 -10.71 -11.29 17.20
N LYS A 868 -10.16 -10.96 18.38
CA LYS A 868 -10.60 -9.80 19.18
C LYS A 868 -10.27 -8.46 18.53
N PHE A 869 -9.27 -8.41 17.66
CA PHE A 869 -8.84 -7.19 17.00
C PHE A 869 -9.46 -7.03 15.60
N LEU A 870 -9.83 -8.13 14.96
CA LEU A 870 -10.42 -8.13 13.63
C LEU A 870 -11.95 -8.06 13.66
N LYS A 871 -12.55 -8.18 14.81
CA LYS A 871 -13.98 -8.03 15.08
C LYS A 871 -14.27 -6.56 15.49
#